data_ca1bc213a24d1e275a0024f9839e69e7
#
_entry.id   ca1bc213a24d1e275a0024f9839e69e7
#
_cell.length_a   1.000
_cell.length_b   1.000
_cell.length_c   1.000
_cell.angle_alpha   90.00
_cell.angle_beta   90.00
_cell.angle_gamma   90.00
#
_symmetry.space_group_name_H-M   'P 1'
#
loop_
_entity.id
_entity.type
_entity.pdbx_description
1 polymer ?
#
loop_
_entity_poly.entity_id
_entity_poly.type
_entity_poly.pdbx_seq_one_letter_code
_entity_poly.pdbx_strand_id
1 'polypeptide(L)'
;MRVWSYMAVLWSCSLMVLGQTTARLETSDTVLEVQAGPTAPQVVAISSPRQISWANTSVEKLIDSVFIKGSQVAVHWQLNSTASSMSSHRVTFVYNSETPRLRLSWQWQARAAFGPIEHEIQIENLDNREVWLSLQPSFQFSWKIRSGMQVEQLYVEKGANTPSEVGTHSVPVAAGYKWRGTSSTYGHPNENEPREIIPWFLVEETSGWKNGWYVGIEFSGRTELRLERESELLRGVVGLNPDPGPFQTRLEPGESFNTPTIFLGASQGSSDAAGNVMRRWVRSVLGNPQTWNNSHYPLLVNNSWGGGMKVNDEIARAMISDAADLGIEMFHQDAGWFRGVGDWYPNPQKFPHGLATIADDAHQHGMKFGLWVDWTQAAFDTEPGALNARDPKVRDWMVTDLPPDWKPEDFKGQTIDIGEVEAKDWAQREVDRIVTDYHLDMLEHDGYLVAQGCDRSDHRHAPPDNWNKCIYKAWGSYWVDSSNSTDVSYHAVRAYYDIYTQLRKDHPGILLEVCNDGGRMIDFGSAAHADYFSITDTYDPLSNRRAFYDESHVLPSAMLESYVEKWPVPRRENFLYMLRSGMMGWLTVMMDTTSWSGNQHVIAKEEFALYKSQLRPLIRDADLYHISPRPDGVHWDGIEYFDPKNRRGVIYAFRGSTKQESAHSFKLDGLQRSATYQIHFHDHSSPDRSATGRELTTTGLKVALVDPYSSELILIEEKK
;
A
#
# COMPACT_ATOMS: atom_id res chain seq x y z
N MET A 1 -32.07 42.66 -3.29
CA MET A 1 -30.90 42.98 -4.10
C MET A 1 -30.11 41.70 -4.27
N ARG A 2 -30.17 41.11 -5.48
CA ARG A 2 -29.42 39.87 -5.82
C ARG A 2 -28.10 40.31 -6.42
N VAL A 3 -27.00 39.90 -5.77
CA VAL A 3 -25.64 40.07 -6.31
C VAL A 3 -25.29 38.79 -7.10
N TRP A 4 -25.09 38.95 -8.38
CA TRP A 4 -24.61 37.92 -9.28
C TRP A 4 -23.06 37.97 -9.24
N SER A 5 -22.43 36.86 -8.81
CA SER A 5 -20.99 36.68 -8.98
C SER A 5 -20.74 36.06 -10.33
N TYR A 6 -20.09 36.77 -11.20
CA TYR A 6 -19.58 36.27 -12.46
C TYR A 6 -18.33 35.43 -12.22
N MET A 7 -18.42 34.12 -12.49
CA MET A 7 -17.27 33.26 -12.65
C MET A 7 -16.65 33.52 -14.04
N ALA A 8 -15.49 34.11 -14.09
CA ALA A 8 -14.73 34.27 -15.32
C ALA A 8 -14.08 32.93 -15.69
N VAL A 9 -14.62 32.28 -16.71
CA VAL A 9 -13.99 31.14 -17.38
C VAL A 9 -12.88 31.69 -18.27
N LEU A 10 -11.63 31.54 -17.84
CA LEU A 10 -10.47 31.82 -18.67
C LEU A 10 -10.31 30.70 -19.70
N TRP A 11 -10.65 30.97 -20.93
CA TRP A 11 -10.28 30.15 -22.08
C TRP A 11 -8.78 30.31 -22.32
N SER A 12 -7.99 29.27 -22.09
CA SER A 12 -6.61 29.22 -22.54
C SER A 12 -6.58 28.88 -24.02
N CYS A 13 -6.36 29.88 -24.86
CA CYS A 13 -6.03 29.69 -26.29
C CYS A 13 -4.66 29.03 -26.39
N SER A 14 -4.61 27.84 -26.98
CA SER A 14 -3.36 27.17 -27.37
C SER A 14 -2.73 27.95 -28.54
N LEU A 15 -1.58 28.57 -28.30
CA LEU A 15 -0.74 29.13 -29.36
C LEU A 15 -0.01 27.98 -30.06
N MET A 16 -0.41 27.67 -31.31
CA MET A 16 0.39 26.81 -32.20
C MET A 16 1.59 27.63 -32.70
N VAL A 17 2.74 27.41 -32.09
CA VAL A 17 4.04 27.77 -32.68
C VAL A 17 4.56 26.54 -33.42
N LEU A 18 5.02 26.70 -34.64
CA LEU A 18 5.53 25.60 -35.49
C LEU A 18 6.54 24.72 -34.73
N GLY A 19 6.10 23.50 -34.40
CA GLY A 19 6.96 22.40 -33.95
C GLY A 19 6.81 21.87 -32.50
N GLN A 20 6.14 22.57 -31.58
CA GLN A 20 6.01 22.10 -30.21
C GLN A 20 4.62 22.39 -29.63
N THR A 21 3.92 21.34 -29.23
CA THR A 21 2.61 21.44 -28.55
C THR A 21 2.83 21.33 -27.06
N THR A 22 2.50 22.37 -26.28
CA THR A 22 2.55 22.37 -24.81
C THR A 22 1.17 22.23 -24.24
N ALA A 23 1.07 21.53 -23.12
CA ALA A 23 -0.16 21.39 -22.34
C ALA A 23 0.14 21.58 -20.84
N ARG A 24 -0.89 21.99 -20.10
CA ARG A 24 -0.84 22.16 -18.65
C ARG A 24 -1.97 21.36 -18.02
N LEU A 25 -1.61 20.55 -17.03
CA LEU A 25 -2.54 19.85 -16.15
C LEU A 25 -2.44 20.46 -14.76
N GLU A 26 -3.57 20.62 -14.08
CA GLU A 26 -3.61 21.28 -12.76
C GLU A 26 -4.62 20.62 -11.83
N THR A 27 -4.19 20.39 -10.60
CA THR A 27 -5.02 20.08 -9.45
C THR A 27 -4.88 21.22 -8.42
N SER A 28 -5.60 21.16 -7.29
CA SER A 28 -5.42 22.15 -6.21
C SER A 28 -4.00 22.13 -5.60
N ASP A 29 -3.25 21.06 -5.81
CA ASP A 29 -1.95 20.83 -5.18
C ASP A 29 -0.79 20.80 -6.19
N THR A 30 -1.04 20.34 -7.40
CA THR A 30 -0.01 20.08 -8.41
C THR A 30 -0.30 20.76 -9.73
N VAL A 31 0.69 21.40 -10.30
CA VAL A 31 0.70 21.91 -11.67
C VAL A 31 1.79 21.20 -12.45
N LEU A 32 1.42 20.58 -13.56
CA LEU A 32 2.33 19.87 -14.45
C LEU A 32 2.29 20.49 -15.85
N GLU A 33 3.45 20.89 -16.35
CA GLU A 33 3.62 21.38 -17.73
C GLU A 33 4.29 20.29 -18.56
N VAL A 34 3.67 19.92 -19.67
CA VAL A 34 4.15 18.87 -20.59
C VAL A 34 4.22 19.35 -22.01
N GLN A 35 5.09 18.74 -22.80
CA GLN A 35 5.35 19.15 -24.18
C GLN A 35 5.53 17.92 -25.07
N ALA A 36 4.93 17.95 -26.28
CA ALA A 36 5.21 16.99 -27.33
C ALA A 36 6.41 17.49 -28.17
N GLY A 37 7.49 16.71 -28.14
CA GLY A 37 8.58 16.86 -29.10
C GLY A 37 8.33 15.99 -30.35
N PRO A 38 9.11 16.19 -31.45
CA PRO A 38 8.90 15.42 -32.68
C PRO A 38 9.16 13.92 -32.55
N THR A 39 10.05 13.52 -31.67
CA THR A 39 10.46 12.10 -31.47
C THR A 39 10.28 11.59 -30.07
N ALA A 40 10.06 12.46 -29.08
CA ALA A 40 9.81 12.10 -27.69
C ALA A 40 9.08 13.22 -26.95
N PRO A 41 8.22 12.90 -25.97
CA PRO A 41 7.57 13.87 -25.09
C PRO A 41 8.50 14.34 -23.97
N GLN A 42 8.08 15.36 -23.25
CA GLN A 42 8.78 15.88 -22.08
C GLN A 42 7.78 16.38 -21.03
N VAL A 43 8.04 16.07 -19.78
CA VAL A 43 7.55 16.88 -18.66
C VAL A 43 8.47 18.09 -18.56
N VAL A 44 7.95 19.29 -18.73
CA VAL A 44 8.73 20.54 -18.73
C VAL A 44 9.02 21.01 -17.31
N ALA A 45 7.98 21.00 -16.48
CA ALA A 45 8.08 21.47 -15.10
C ALA A 45 6.98 20.90 -14.21
N ILE A 46 7.26 20.85 -12.91
CA ILE A 46 6.28 20.62 -11.85
C ILE A 46 6.35 21.73 -10.82
N SER A 47 5.21 22.16 -10.29
CA SER A 47 5.10 23.12 -9.19
C SER A 47 3.79 22.93 -8.42
N SER A 48 3.70 23.48 -7.22
CA SER A 48 2.40 23.77 -6.63
C SER A 48 1.82 25.06 -7.23
N PRO A 49 0.50 25.32 -7.19
CA PRO A 49 -0.14 26.46 -7.85
C PRO A 49 0.39 27.84 -7.46
N ARG A 50 1.10 27.96 -6.36
CA ARG A 50 1.58 29.24 -5.79
C ARG A 50 3.09 29.34 -5.68
N GLN A 51 3.85 28.44 -6.31
CA GLN A 51 5.28 28.32 -6.04
C GLN A 51 6.15 28.21 -7.28
N ILE A 52 7.48 28.30 -7.01
CA ILE A 52 8.51 28.16 -8.00
C ILE A 52 8.55 26.74 -8.55
N SER A 53 8.59 26.61 -9.86
CA SER A 53 8.63 25.34 -10.55
C SER A 53 9.99 24.65 -10.45
N TRP A 54 9.96 23.33 -10.39
CA TRP A 54 11.08 22.44 -10.64
C TRP A 54 11.12 22.18 -12.15
N ALA A 55 12.12 22.73 -12.83
CA ALA A 55 12.26 22.57 -14.28
C ALA A 55 12.96 21.25 -14.61
N ASN A 56 12.43 20.51 -15.57
CA ASN A 56 13.05 19.30 -16.10
C ASN A 56 13.90 19.61 -17.32
N THR A 57 15.10 19.05 -17.35
CA THR A 57 16.08 19.31 -18.43
C THR A 57 16.20 18.13 -19.42
N SER A 58 15.50 17.02 -19.20
CA SER A 58 15.52 15.84 -20.07
C SER A 58 14.19 15.61 -20.77
N VAL A 59 14.25 15.10 -21.99
CA VAL A 59 13.09 14.48 -22.65
C VAL A 59 12.89 13.06 -22.12
N GLU A 60 11.67 12.51 -22.26
CA GLU A 60 11.39 11.12 -21.92
C GLU A 60 12.22 10.16 -22.79
N LYS A 61 12.83 9.17 -22.16
CA LYS A 61 13.58 8.16 -22.89
C LYS A 61 12.64 7.04 -23.30
N LEU A 62 12.25 7.00 -24.55
CA LEU A 62 11.48 5.92 -25.14
C LEU A 62 12.40 4.76 -25.55
N ILE A 63 11.88 3.52 -25.59
CA ILE A 63 12.63 2.40 -26.14
C ILE A 63 13.06 2.73 -27.58
N ASP A 64 14.28 2.39 -27.91
CA ASP A 64 14.91 2.66 -29.21
C ASP A 64 15.11 1.40 -30.07
N SER A 65 14.78 0.24 -29.49
CA SER A 65 14.91 -1.05 -30.16
C SER A 65 14.00 -2.11 -29.54
N VAL A 66 13.66 -3.09 -30.34
CA VAL A 66 12.90 -4.30 -29.95
C VAL A 66 13.57 -5.51 -30.59
N PHE A 67 13.15 -6.71 -30.17
CA PHE A 67 13.62 -7.94 -30.80
C PHE A 67 12.51 -8.59 -31.63
N ILE A 68 12.84 -9.00 -32.87
CA ILE A 68 11.96 -9.75 -33.76
C ILE A 68 12.74 -10.97 -34.24
N LYS A 69 12.23 -12.16 -33.95
CA LYS A 69 12.91 -13.43 -34.25
C LYS A 69 14.36 -13.47 -33.75
N GLY A 70 14.59 -12.97 -32.53
CA GLY A 70 15.89 -12.92 -31.89
C GLY A 70 16.88 -11.86 -32.42
N SER A 71 16.48 -11.06 -33.42
CA SER A 71 17.30 -9.97 -33.95
C SER A 71 16.83 -8.63 -33.41
N GLN A 72 17.76 -7.81 -32.93
CA GLN A 72 17.47 -6.46 -32.51
C GLN A 72 17.12 -5.57 -33.72
N VAL A 73 16.01 -4.86 -33.63
CA VAL A 73 15.48 -3.96 -34.68
C VAL A 73 15.28 -2.58 -34.06
N ALA A 74 15.84 -1.56 -34.68
CA ALA A 74 15.71 -0.19 -34.23
C ALA A 74 14.25 0.33 -34.36
N VAL A 75 13.84 1.14 -33.40
CA VAL A 75 12.54 1.80 -33.38
C VAL A 75 12.74 3.32 -33.55
N HIS A 76 11.98 3.90 -34.44
CA HIS A 76 12.05 5.35 -34.74
C HIS A 76 10.69 6.00 -34.49
N TRP A 77 10.55 6.64 -33.34
CA TRP A 77 9.33 7.30 -32.96
C TRP A 77 9.12 8.64 -33.66
N GLN A 78 7.91 8.87 -34.15
CA GLN A 78 7.46 10.11 -34.72
C GLN A 78 6.11 10.53 -34.17
N LEU A 79 5.96 11.77 -33.75
CA LEU A 79 4.72 12.32 -33.21
C LEU A 79 3.58 12.20 -34.21
N ASN A 80 2.49 11.57 -33.80
CA ASN A 80 1.22 11.55 -34.49
C ASN A 80 0.28 12.60 -33.85
N SER A 81 0.36 13.84 -34.36
CA SER A 81 -0.45 14.94 -33.80
C SER A 81 -1.94 14.75 -33.98
N THR A 82 -2.37 14.01 -35.01
CA THR A 82 -3.80 13.74 -35.27
C THR A 82 -4.41 12.75 -34.23
N ALA A 83 -3.61 11.80 -33.77
CA ALA A 83 -4.03 10.85 -32.75
C ALA A 83 -3.81 11.37 -31.32
N SER A 84 -3.03 12.43 -31.16
CA SER A 84 -2.77 13.07 -29.87
C SER A 84 -3.98 13.89 -29.40
N SER A 85 -4.20 13.95 -28.10
CA SER A 85 -5.33 14.68 -27.52
C SER A 85 -4.95 15.40 -26.22
N MET A 86 -5.61 16.52 -25.95
CA MET A 86 -5.39 17.34 -24.76
C MET A 86 -6.71 17.87 -24.23
N SER A 87 -6.88 17.75 -22.91
CA SER A 87 -7.97 18.35 -22.14
C SER A 87 -7.41 18.95 -20.84
N SER A 88 -8.26 19.56 -20.04
CA SER A 88 -7.88 20.11 -18.72
C SER A 88 -7.45 19.03 -17.71
N HIS A 89 -7.86 17.77 -17.93
CA HIS A 89 -7.63 16.67 -16.98
C HIS A 89 -6.80 15.54 -17.57
N ARG A 90 -6.59 15.50 -18.87
CA ARG A 90 -5.88 14.43 -19.56
C ARG A 90 -5.13 14.93 -20.78
N VAL A 91 -3.88 14.51 -20.90
CA VAL A 91 -3.04 14.73 -22.08
C VAL A 91 -2.55 13.37 -22.56
N THR A 92 -2.70 13.11 -23.86
CA THR A 92 -2.16 11.91 -24.51
C THR A 92 -1.39 12.33 -25.75
N PHE A 93 -0.08 12.09 -25.76
CA PHE A 93 0.76 12.24 -26.95
C PHE A 93 1.00 10.85 -27.55
N VAL A 94 0.70 10.72 -28.84
CA VAL A 94 0.83 9.45 -29.57
C VAL A 94 2.03 9.53 -30.51
N TYR A 95 2.86 8.50 -30.47
CA TYR A 95 4.01 8.32 -31.35
C TYR A 95 3.85 7.02 -32.13
N ASN A 96 4.20 7.04 -33.40
CA ASN A 96 4.22 5.85 -34.25
C ASN A 96 5.64 5.52 -34.69
N SER A 97 5.94 4.24 -34.84
CA SER A 97 7.08 3.73 -35.59
C SER A 97 6.55 2.96 -36.80
N GLU A 98 7.15 3.16 -37.97
CA GLU A 98 6.71 2.50 -39.21
C GLU A 98 7.36 1.12 -39.39
N THR A 99 8.56 0.94 -38.85
CA THR A 99 9.28 -0.35 -38.94
C THR A 99 10.14 -0.56 -37.70
N PRO A 100 9.76 -1.50 -36.81
CA PRO A 100 8.48 -2.25 -36.80
C PRO A 100 7.28 -1.32 -36.59
N ARG A 101 6.10 -1.76 -36.98
CA ARG A 101 4.87 -0.98 -36.80
C ARG A 101 4.44 -1.03 -35.36
N LEU A 102 4.73 0.04 -34.63
CA LEU A 102 4.35 0.19 -33.21
C LEU A 102 3.65 1.51 -33.00
N ARG A 103 2.77 1.56 -31.99
CA ARG A 103 2.19 2.79 -31.46
C ARG A 103 2.57 2.94 -30.01
N LEU A 104 2.99 4.15 -29.60
CA LEU A 104 3.23 4.50 -28.23
C LEU A 104 2.28 5.63 -27.83
N SER A 105 1.56 5.46 -26.72
CA SER A 105 0.72 6.49 -26.10
C SER A 105 1.35 6.89 -24.77
N TRP A 106 1.79 8.14 -24.65
CA TRP A 106 2.33 8.76 -23.45
C TRP A 106 1.24 9.60 -22.82
N GLN A 107 0.74 9.22 -21.64
CA GLN A 107 -0.45 9.80 -21.06
C GLN A 107 -0.20 10.34 -19.66
N TRP A 108 -0.75 11.54 -19.40
CA TRP A 108 -0.90 12.11 -18.05
C TRP A 108 -2.37 12.39 -17.77
N GLN A 109 -2.82 12.10 -16.54
CA GLN A 109 -4.21 12.29 -16.14
C GLN A 109 -4.33 12.72 -14.67
N ALA A 110 -5.13 13.75 -14.41
CA ALA A 110 -5.62 14.12 -13.09
C ALA A 110 -6.98 13.43 -12.85
N ARG A 111 -7.01 12.34 -12.05
CA ARG A 111 -8.27 11.65 -11.72
C ARG A 111 -9.10 12.37 -10.65
N ALA A 112 -8.49 13.27 -9.87
CA ALA A 112 -9.16 14.10 -8.88
C ALA A 112 -8.80 15.58 -9.06
N ALA A 113 -9.60 16.47 -8.47
CA ALA A 113 -9.33 17.91 -8.48
C ALA A 113 -8.18 18.31 -7.52
N PHE A 114 -7.60 17.38 -6.79
CA PHE A 114 -6.52 17.55 -5.82
C PHE A 114 -5.53 16.39 -5.91
N GLY A 115 -4.36 16.56 -5.28
CA GLY A 115 -3.33 15.54 -5.20
C GLY A 115 -2.44 15.46 -6.43
N PRO A 116 -1.79 14.31 -6.67
CA PRO A 116 -0.88 14.09 -7.77
C PRO A 116 -1.59 13.92 -9.11
N ILE A 117 -0.78 13.89 -10.17
CA ILE A 117 -1.17 13.61 -11.55
C ILE A 117 -0.50 12.31 -11.97
N GLU A 118 -1.26 11.39 -12.56
CA GLU A 118 -0.81 10.05 -12.92
C GLU A 118 -0.28 9.98 -14.33
N HIS A 119 0.62 9.02 -14.56
CA HIS A 119 1.26 8.79 -15.83
C HIS A 119 1.41 7.31 -16.17
N GLU A 120 1.20 7.00 -17.44
CA GLU A 120 1.38 5.66 -18.00
C GLU A 120 1.88 5.78 -19.45
N ILE A 121 2.69 4.82 -19.88
CA ILE A 121 3.09 4.62 -21.27
C ILE A 121 2.52 3.29 -21.75
N GLN A 122 1.74 3.33 -22.83
CA GLN A 122 1.26 2.14 -23.52
C GLN A 122 2.02 1.96 -24.84
N ILE A 123 2.49 0.74 -25.13
CA ILE A 123 3.11 0.34 -26.39
C ILE A 123 2.27 -0.77 -27.01
N GLU A 124 1.73 -0.54 -28.20
CA GLU A 124 0.90 -1.47 -28.95
C GLU A 124 1.67 -2.02 -30.15
N ASN A 125 1.63 -3.35 -30.32
CA ASN A 125 2.18 -4.02 -31.49
C ASN A 125 1.18 -3.99 -32.67
N LEU A 126 1.42 -3.11 -33.61
CA LEU A 126 0.65 -3.00 -34.87
C LEU A 126 1.32 -3.76 -36.04
N ASP A 127 2.45 -4.41 -35.78
CA ASP A 127 3.13 -5.27 -36.77
C ASP A 127 2.35 -6.60 -36.91
N ASN A 128 2.60 -7.32 -37.98
CA ASN A 128 2.03 -8.65 -38.19
C ASN A 128 2.92 -9.78 -37.63
N ARG A 129 3.95 -9.43 -36.88
CA ARG A 129 4.92 -10.33 -36.26
C ARG A 129 4.91 -10.12 -34.77
N GLU A 130 5.26 -11.16 -34.04
CA GLU A 130 5.61 -11.09 -32.62
C GLU A 130 6.79 -10.14 -32.42
N VAL A 131 6.68 -9.30 -31.38
CA VAL A 131 7.71 -8.33 -30.98
C VAL A 131 8.05 -8.57 -29.51
N TRP A 132 9.34 -8.57 -29.20
CA TRP A 132 9.82 -8.61 -27.82
C TRP A 132 10.30 -7.22 -27.40
N LEU A 133 9.63 -6.65 -26.40
CA LEU A 133 9.98 -5.36 -25.85
C LEU A 133 11.10 -5.50 -24.82
N SER A 134 12.05 -4.59 -24.84
CA SER A 134 12.92 -4.31 -23.70
C SER A 134 12.25 -3.38 -22.71
N LEU A 135 12.87 -3.15 -21.55
CA LEU A 135 12.34 -2.32 -20.49
C LEU A 135 12.06 -0.88 -20.96
N GLN A 136 10.80 -0.48 -20.89
CA GLN A 136 10.40 0.93 -20.92
C GLN A 136 10.18 1.38 -19.45
N PRO A 137 11.00 2.31 -18.92
CA PRO A 137 10.71 2.91 -17.62
C PRO A 137 9.36 3.60 -17.64
N SER A 138 8.66 3.60 -16.50
CA SER A 138 7.40 4.33 -16.38
C SER A 138 7.62 5.85 -16.44
N PHE A 139 8.71 6.34 -15.84
CA PHE A 139 9.05 7.77 -15.85
C PHE A 139 10.55 8.00 -15.61
N GLN A 140 11.11 9.02 -16.28
CA GLN A 140 12.46 9.51 -16.07
C GLN A 140 12.47 11.03 -15.95
N PHE A 141 13.32 11.56 -15.07
CA PHE A 141 13.41 12.99 -14.83
C PHE A 141 14.84 13.47 -14.63
N SER A 142 15.05 14.77 -14.86
CA SER A 142 16.28 15.50 -14.52
C SER A 142 15.89 16.91 -14.07
N TRP A 143 15.52 17.03 -12.79
CA TRP A 143 15.08 18.29 -12.20
C TRP A 143 16.27 19.19 -11.90
N LYS A 144 16.16 20.48 -12.27
CA LYS A 144 17.16 21.48 -11.95
C LYS A 144 16.97 22.00 -10.53
N ILE A 145 18.02 21.93 -9.71
CA ILE A 145 18.09 22.55 -8.39
C ILE A 145 18.63 23.95 -8.53
N ARG A 146 18.07 24.91 -7.80
CA ARG A 146 18.62 26.27 -7.71
C ARG A 146 19.96 26.24 -6.97
N SER A 147 20.89 27.10 -7.40
CA SER A 147 22.21 27.21 -6.75
C SER A 147 22.06 27.56 -5.28
N GLY A 148 22.76 26.80 -4.41
CA GLY A 148 22.69 26.94 -2.95
C GLY A 148 21.49 26.28 -2.26
N MET A 149 20.54 25.73 -3.00
CA MET A 149 19.39 25.02 -2.45
C MET A 149 19.81 23.70 -1.82
N GLN A 150 19.43 23.51 -0.58
CA GLN A 150 19.59 22.24 0.12
C GLN A 150 18.27 21.48 0.10
N VAL A 151 18.34 20.20 -0.19
CA VAL A 151 17.18 19.32 -0.27
C VAL A 151 17.44 18.05 0.51
N GLU A 152 16.37 17.47 1.03
CA GLU A 152 16.36 16.14 1.65
C GLU A 152 15.37 15.23 0.95
N GLN A 153 15.61 13.93 1.05
CA GLN A 153 14.71 12.89 0.58
C GLN A 153 14.09 12.20 1.78
N LEU A 154 12.77 12.09 1.77
CA LEU A 154 12.00 11.24 2.69
C LEU A 154 11.53 10.00 1.94
N TYR A 155 11.75 8.82 2.52
CA TYR A 155 11.16 7.56 2.08
C TYR A 155 10.91 6.64 3.27
N VAL A 156 10.07 5.63 3.08
CA VAL A 156 9.59 4.75 4.16
C VAL A 156 9.79 3.30 3.77
N GLU A 157 10.27 2.50 4.71
CA GLU A 157 10.32 1.05 4.56
C GLU A 157 8.96 0.42 4.82
N LYS A 158 8.69 -0.73 4.23
CA LYS A 158 7.55 -1.58 4.56
C LYS A 158 7.71 -2.20 5.94
N GLY A 159 6.60 -2.44 6.64
CA GLY A 159 6.62 -3.09 7.95
C GLY A 159 7.14 -4.51 7.91
N ALA A 160 6.84 -5.24 6.85
CA ALA A 160 7.24 -6.63 6.63
C ALA A 160 6.88 -7.53 7.83
N ASN A 161 7.56 -8.68 8.01
CA ASN A 161 7.37 -9.54 9.18
C ASN A 161 7.63 -8.79 10.50
N THR A 162 8.70 -7.97 10.51
CA THR A 162 9.05 -7.10 11.66
C THR A 162 9.55 -5.77 11.15
N PRO A 163 9.02 -4.63 11.65
CA PRO A 163 9.51 -3.31 11.24
C PRO A 163 10.98 -3.14 11.62
N SER A 164 11.73 -2.46 10.76
CA SER A 164 13.16 -2.18 11.03
C SER A 164 13.33 -1.21 12.19
N GLU A 165 14.58 -1.08 12.67
CA GLU A 165 14.91 -0.12 13.74
C GLU A 165 14.75 1.34 13.28
N VAL A 166 14.88 1.63 11.98
CA VAL A 166 14.79 2.99 11.42
C VAL A 166 13.44 3.26 10.77
N GLY A 167 13.02 2.46 9.78
CA GLY A 167 11.72 2.52 9.07
C GLY A 167 11.51 3.77 8.23
N THR A 168 11.46 4.94 8.83
CA THR A 168 11.33 6.24 8.16
C THR A 168 12.70 6.90 8.01
N HIS A 169 13.03 7.30 6.79
CA HIS A 169 14.31 7.89 6.45
C HIS A 169 14.14 9.31 5.92
N SER A 170 14.84 10.28 6.55
CA SER A 170 15.02 11.63 6.02
C SER A 170 16.53 11.84 5.80
N VAL A 171 16.94 11.95 4.53
CA VAL A 171 18.35 11.91 4.14
C VAL A 171 18.70 13.16 3.31
N PRO A 172 19.77 13.92 3.71
CA PRO A 172 20.25 15.04 2.91
C PRO A 172 20.73 14.57 1.53
N VAL A 173 20.19 15.16 0.47
CA VAL A 173 20.58 14.86 -0.91
C VAL A 173 21.74 15.77 -1.32
N ALA A 174 22.97 15.40 -0.89
CA ALA A 174 24.19 16.13 -1.20
C ALA A 174 24.69 15.85 -2.64
N ALA A 175 25.63 16.64 -3.14
CA ALA A 175 26.28 16.36 -4.42
C ALA A 175 26.98 14.99 -4.40
N GLY A 176 26.74 14.18 -5.43
CA GLY A 176 27.20 12.78 -5.52
C GLY A 176 26.30 11.77 -4.82
N TYR A 177 25.17 12.20 -4.26
CA TYR A 177 24.16 11.31 -3.68
C TYR A 177 23.64 10.32 -4.73
N LYS A 178 23.52 9.06 -4.32
CA LYS A 178 22.91 7.99 -5.12
C LYS A 178 22.05 7.12 -4.21
N TRP A 179 20.81 6.92 -4.60
CA TRP A 179 19.86 6.11 -3.88
C TRP A 179 19.07 5.23 -4.84
N ARG A 180 18.77 4.02 -4.39
CA ARG A 180 17.89 3.06 -5.04
C ARG A 180 16.99 2.44 -4.01
N GLY A 181 15.68 2.58 -4.17
CA GLY A 181 14.66 1.86 -3.43
C GLY A 181 13.99 0.82 -4.31
N THR A 182 13.73 -0.36 -3.76
CA THR A 182 13.02 -1.46 -4.44
C THR A 182 11.76 -1.81 -3.67
N SER A 183 10.77 -2.30 -4.38
CA SER A 183 9.52 -2.81 -3.81
C SER A 183 9.04 -4.01 -4.62
N SER A 184 8.49 -5.00 -3.91
CA SER A 184 7.79 -6.15 -4.49
C SER A 184 6.81 -6.71 -3.46
N THR A 185 6.06 -7.74 -3.82
CA THR A 185 5.22 -8.47 -2.85
C THR A 185 6.02 -9.49 -2.02
N TYR A 186 7.30 -9.59 -2.27
CA TYR A 186 8.11 -10.69 -1.75
C TYR A 186 8.98 -10.35 -0.57
N GLY A 187 9.41 -9.13 -0.47
CA GLY A 187 10.55 -8.84 0.35
C GLY A 187 11.84 -9.45 -0.21
N HIS A 188 12.96 -8.94 0.22
CA HIS A 188 14.27 -9.45 -0.19
C HIS A 188 14.52 -10.81 0.49
N PRO A 189 15.05 -11.83 -0.23
CA PRO A 189 15.31 -13.15 0.34
C PRO A 189 16.42 -13.15 1.40
N ASN A 190 17.18 -12.05 1.49
CA ASN A 190 18.24 -11.88 2.46
C ASN A 190 17.90 -10.74 3.42
N GLU A 191 17.68 -11.04 4.68
CA GLU A 191 17.33 -10.06 5.72
C GLU A 191 18.41 -8.99 5.96
N ASN A 192 19.64 -9.22 5.49
CA ASN A 192 20.74 -8.25 5.58
C ASN A 192 20.82 -7.29 4.39
N GLU A 193 20.02 -7.49 3.35
CA GLU A 193 19.97 -6.57 2.22
C GLU A 193 19.10 -5.34 2.55
N PRO A 194 19.21 -4.25 1.76
CA PRO A 194 18.34 -3.10 1.97
C PRO A 194 16.87 -3.52 1.96
N ARG A 195 16.14 -3.06 2.97
CA ARG A 195 14.72 -3.37 3.08
C ARG A 195 13.95 -2.75 1.94
N GLU A 196 12.86 -3.40 1.57
CA GLU A 196 11.93 -2.86 0.60
C GLU A 196 11.18 -1.66 1.16
N ILE A 197 10.89 -0.71 0.28
CA ILE A 197 10.19 0.52 0.61
C ILE A 197 8.72 0.45 0.17
N ILE A 198 7.87 1.25 0.79
CA ILE A 198 6.63 1.67 0.14
C ILE A 198 7.07 2.44 -1.11
N PRO A 199 6.61 2.07 -2.33
CA PRO A 199 7.23 2.55 -3.57
C PRO A 199 6.90 4.03 -3.84
N TRP A 200 7.45 4.90 -3.00
CA TRP A 200 7.27 6.34 -2.98
C TRP A 200 8.46 7.05 -2.33
N PHE A 201 8.74 8.26 -2.75
CA PHE A 201 9.59 9.18 -2.02
C PHE A 201 9.21 10.64 -2.26
N LEU A 202 9.52 11.49 -1.29
CA LEU A 202 9.39 12.94 -1.33
C LEU A 202 10.78 13.58 -1.35
N VAL A 203 10.97 14.61 -2.17
CA VAL A 203 12.14 15.51 -2.10
C VAL A 203 11.64 16.90 -1.75
N GLU A 204 12.19 17.49 -0.68
CA GLU A 204 11.79 18.82 -0.25
C GLU A 204 12.98 19.73 0.07
N GLU A 205 12.78 21.04 -0.04
CA GLU A 205 13.73 22.05 0.43
C GLU A 205 13.82 22.00 1.96
N THR A 206 15.04 22.00 2.51
CA THR A 206 15.25 22.01 3.98
C THR A 206 15.05 23.36 4.62
N SER A 207 14.97 24.44 3.82
CA SER A 207 14.85 25.82 4.27
C SER A 207 13.76 26.57 3.51
N GLY A 208 13.26 27.66 4.07
CA GLY A 208 12.26 28.50 3.43
C GLY A 208 10.85 27.93 3.49
N TRP A 209 10.16 27.87 2.35
CA TRP A 209 8.75 27.46 2.26
C TRP A 209 8.56 25.93 2.19
N LYS A 210 9.62 25.15 2.31
CA LYS A 210 9.61 23.70 2.17
C LYS A 210 8.84 23.25 0.91
N ASN A 211 9.30 23.76 -0.24
CA ASN A 211 8.80 23.32 -1.54
C ASN A 211 9.36 21.95 -1.87
N GLY A 212 8.53 21.08 -2.39
CA GLY A 212 8.95 19.75 -2.76
C GLY A 212 8.13 19.16 -3.89
N TRP A 213 8.48 17.96 -4.23
CA TRP A 213 7.75 17.09 -5.12
C TRP A 213 7.91 15.64 -4.65
N TYR A 214 6.93 14.82 -4.97
CA TYR A 214 6.96 13.40 -4.67
C TYR A 214 6.56 12.59 -5.88
N VAL A 215 7.05 11.36 -5.93
CA VAL A 215 6.70 10.37 -6.95
C VAL A 215 6.49 9.02 -6.31
N GLY A 216 5.53 8.28 -6.83
CA GLY A 216 5.28 6.89 -6.44
C GLY A 216 4.79 6.07 -7.62
N ILE A 217 4.61 4.76 -7.40
CA ILE A 217 4.21 3.81 -8.44
C ILE A 217 3.10 2.89 -7.92
N GLU A 218 2.05 2.71 -8.72
CA GLU A 218 0.87 1.88 -8.45
C GLU A 218 1.07 0.47 -8.99
N PHE A 219 1.99 -0.27 -8.39
CA PHE A 219 2.27 -1.61 -8.85
C PHE A 219 2.85 -2.49 -7.75
N SER A 220 2.28 -3.67 -7.54
CA SER A 220 2.65 -4.60 -6.47
C SER A 220 3.77 -5.59 -6.87
N GLY A 221 4.18 -5.61 -8.13
CA GLY A 221 5.29 -6.43 -8.61
C GLY A 221 6.65 -5.78 -8.36
N ARG A 222 7.68 -6.31 -8.98
CA ARG A 222 9.04 -5.78 -8.86
C ARG A 222 9.14 -4.38 -9.44
N THR A 223 9.42 -3.42 -8.59
CA THR A 223 9.60 -2.01 -8.97
C THR A 223 10.89 -1.45 -8.40
N GLU A 224 11.40 -0.41 -9.04
CA GLU A 224 12.51 0.39 -8.52
C GLU A 224 12.27 1.88 -8.69
N LEU A 225 12.78 2.63 -7.73
CA LEU A 225 12.88 4.08 -7.76
C LEU A 225 14.33 4.46 -7.53
N ARG A 226 14.86 5.37 -8.35
CA ARG A 226 16.24 5.86 -8.22
C ARG A 226 16.26 7.37 -8.11
N LEU A 227 17.15 7.88 -7.28
CA LEU A 227 17.44 9.30 -7.15
C LEU A 227 18.95 9.52 -7.07
N GLU A 228 19.46 10.37 -7.94
CA GLU A 228 20.87 10.75 -7.95
C GLU A 228 20.99 12.27 -8.02
N ARG A 229 21.97 12.84 -7.31
CA ARG A 229 22.30 14.24 -7.42
C ARG A 229 23.66 14.41 -8.09
N GLU A 230 23.65 15.02 -9.26
CA GLU A 230 24.85 15.42 -9.99
C GLU A 230 24.88 16.94 -10.11
N SER A 231 25.74 17.59 -9.32
CA SER A 231 25.83 19.05 -9.26
C SER A 231 24.47 19.70 -8.93
N GLU A 232 23.89 20.44 -9.86
CA GLU A 232 22.60 21.13 -9.75
C GLU A 232 21.44 20.34 -10.37
N LEU A 233 21.62 19.05 -10.67
CA LEU A 233 20.60 18.19 -11.23
C LEU A 233 20.25 17.05 -10.26
N LEU A 234 18.93 16.82 -10.10
CA LEU A 234 18.36 15.61 -9.53
C LEU A 234 17.86 14.72 -10.66
N ARG A 235 18.52 13.59 -10.87
CA ARG A 235 18.12 12.61 -11.88
C ARG A 235 17.47 11.41 -11.23
N GLY A 236 16.51 10.81 -11.90
CA GLY A 236 15.88 9.60 -11.40
C GLY A 236 15.11 8.83 -12.44
N VAL A 237 14.77 7.63 -12.04
CA VAL A 237 13.97 6.67 -12.82
C VAL A 237 12.96 6.03 -11.88
N VAL A 238 11.75 5.80 -12.36
CA VAL A 238 10.69 5.05 -11.70
C VAL A 238 10.11 4.05 -12.69
N GLY A 239 9.96 2.79 -12.28
CA GLY A 239 9.40 1.77 -13.15
C GLY A 239 9.62 0.35 -12.64
N LEU A 240 9.53 -0.62 -13.55
CA LEU A 240 9.82 -2.02 -13.25
C LEU A 240 11.29 -2.20 -12.91
N ASN A 241 11.56 -3.03 -11.91
CA ASN A 241 12.91 -3.47 -11.57
C ASN A 241 13.33 -4.61 -12.50
N PRO A 242 14.38 -4.43 -13.32
CA PRO A 242 14.83 -5.47 -14.25
C PRO A 242 15.64 -6.59 -13.59
N ASP A 243 16.11 -6.41 -12.33
CA ASP A 243 16.91 -7.45 -11.68
C ASP A 243 16.15 -8.77 -11.56
N PRO A 244 16.82 -9.90 -11.75
CA PRO A 244 18.27 -10.10 -11.85
C PRO A 244 18.87 -9.98 -13.27
N GLY A 245 18.08 -9.58 -14.26
CA GLY A 245 18.60 -9.44 -15.62
C GLY A 245 17.75 -8.50 -16.49
N PRO A 246 18.07 -8.41 -17.80
CA PRO A 246 17.33 -7.49 -18.65
C PRO A 246 15.86 -7.90 -18.78
N PHE A 247 14.97 -6.94 -18.57
CA PHE A 247 13.54 -7.14 -18.79
C PHE A 247 13.27 -7.37 -20.28
N GLN A 248 12.49 -8.41 -20.57
CA GLN A 248 11.90 -8.65 -21.88
C GLN A 248 10.46 -9.14 -21.71
N THR A 249 9.57 -8.66 -22.56
CA THR A 249 8.19 -9.15 -22.60
C THR A 249 7.71 -9.28 -24.03
N ARG A 250 6.89 -10.29 -24.29
CA ARG A 250 6.35 -10.61 -25.61
C ARG A 250 5.06 -9.85 -25.88
N LEU A 251 4.93 -9.32 -27.09
CA LEU A 251 3.69 -8.80 -27.63
C LEU A 251 3.35 -9.46 -28.96
N GLU A 252 2.27 -10.22 -28.98
CA GLU A 252 1.66 -10.72 -30.20
C GLU A 252 1.04 -9.55 -31.03
N PRO A 253 0.78 -9.77 -32.32
CA PRO A 253 0.07 -8.79 -33.14
C PRO A 253 -1.24 -8.33 -32.52
N GLY A 254 -1.38 -7.03 -32.29
CA GLY A 254 -2.54 -6.39 -31.65
C GLY A 254 -2.50 -6.34 -30.13
N GLU A 255 -1.50 -6.93 -29.48
CA GLU A 255 -1.32 -6.82 -28.03
C GLU A 255 -0.65 -5.50 -27.62
N SER A 256 -0.87 -5.12 -26.37
CA SER A 256 -0.30 -3.92 -25.75
C SER A 256 0.43 -4.24 -24.45
N PHE A 257 1.54 -3.55 -24.23
CA PHE A 257 2.21 -3.46 -22.94
C PHE A 257 1.96 -2.09 -22.32
N ASN A 258 1.58 -2.06 -21.05
CA ASN A 258 1.43 -0.84 -20.28
C ASN A 258 2.51 -0.80 -19.20
N THR A 259 3.26 0.29 -19.12
CA THR A 259 4.12 0.48 -17.95
C THR A 259 3.25 0.56 -16.70
N PRO A 260 3.76 0.18 -15.52
CA PRO A 260 3.08 0.51 -14.28
C PRO A 260 2.76 2.00 -14.19
N THR A 261 1.56 2.33 -13.74
CA THR A 261 1.15 3.72 -13.50
C THR A 261 2.03 4.33 -12.41
N ILE A 262 2.57 5.52 -12.67
CA ILE A 262 3.20 6.35 -11.64
C ILE A 262 2.30 7.54 -11.32
N PHE A 263 2.50 8.15 -10.18
CA PHE A 263 1.93 9.44 -9.86
C PHE A 263 3.01 10.42 -9.43
N LEU A 264 2.85 11.68 -9.84
CA LEU A 264 3.80 12.77 -9.57
C LEU A 264 3.04 13.94 -8.97
N GLY A 265 3.47 14.42 -7.81
CA GLY A 265 2.82 15.52 -7.11
C GLY A 265 3.79 16.56 -6.60
N ALA A 266 3.32 17.80 -6.48
CA ALA A 266 4.03 18.85 -5.77
C ALA A 266 3.63 18.87 -4.29
N SER A 267 4.54 19.29 -3.43
CA SER A 267 4.30 19.46 -2.00
C SER A 267 4.68 20.85 -1.51
N GLN A 268 3.98 21.28 -0.46
CA GLN A 268 4.29 22.53 0.25
C GLN A 268 4.07 22.32 1.75
N GLY A 269 5.05 22.64 2.56
CA GLY A 269 4.98 22.52 4.00
C GLY A 269 5.75 21.33 4.53
N SER A 270 5.25 20.71 5.61
CA SER A 270 5.88 19.53 6.21
C SER A 270 5.60 18.24 5.40
N SER A 271 6.36 17.18 5.70
CA SER A 271 6.09 15.84 5.21
C SER A 271 4.66 15.37 5.51
N ASP A 272 4.10 15.75 6.68
CA ASP A 272 2.70 15.47 7.01
C ASP A 272 1.71 16.23 6.12
N ALA A 273 2.05 17.42 5.66
CA ALA A 273 1.21 18.14 4.70
C ALA A 273 1.13 17.39 3.37
N ALA A 274 2.28 16.91 2.85
CA ALA A 274 2.32 16.04 1.67
C ALA A 274 1.59 14.72 1.94
N GLY A 275 1.84 14.08 3.09
CA GLY A 275 1.18 12.85 3.51
C GLY A 275 -0.34 12.97 3.60
N ASN A 276 -0.86 14.08 4.14
CA ASN A 276 -2.31 14.32 4.21
C ASN A 276 -2.95 14.48 2.83
N VAL A 277 -2.27 15.11 1.88
CA VAL A 277 -2.71 15.16 0.48
C VAL A 277 -2.75 13.74 -0.11
N MET A 278 -1.68 12.96 0.09
CA MET A 278 -1.58 11.57 -0.38
C MET A 278 -2.68 10.69 0.23
N ARG A 279 -2.87 10.72 1.54
CA ARG A 279 -3.92 9.92 2.23
C ARG A 279 -5.32 10.24 1.69
N ARG A 280 -5.64 11.52 1.48
CA ARG A 280 -6.92 11.91 0.87
C ARG A 280 -7.05 11.42 -0.57
N TRP A 281 -5.97 11.51 -1.35
CA TRP A 281 -5.93 11.07 -2.74
C TRP A 281 -6.06 9.54 -2.85
N VAL A 282 -5.28 8.76 -2.09
CA VAL A 282 -5.38 7.30 -2.04
C VAL A 282 -6.81 6.88 -1.71
N ARG A 283 -7.40 7.45 -0.66
CA ARG A 283 -8.79 7.17 -0.27
C ARG A 283 -9.80 7.46 -1.39
N SER A 284 -9.63 8.57 -2.10
CA SER A 284 -10.64 9.05 -3.05
C SER A 284 -10.47 8.49 -4.45
N VAL A 285 -9.26 8.07 -4.83
CA VAL A 285 -8.89 7.69 -6.19
C VAL A 285 -8.56 6.20 -6.31
N LEU A 286 -7.81 5.65 -5.36
CA LEU A 286 -7.43 4.24 -5.35
C LEU A 286 -8.43 3.39 -4.57
N GLY A 287 -8.81 3.85 -3.38
CA GLY A 287 -9.59 3.08 -2.43
C GLY A 287 -11.00 2.72 -2.91
N ASN A 288 -11.52 1.62 -2.41
CA ASN A 288 -12.86 1.12 -2.72
C ASN A 288 -13.95 2.08 -2.19
N PRO A 289 -14.79 2.68 -3.07
CA PRO A 289 -15.83 3.61 -2.61
C PRO A 289 -16.85 2.99 -1.65
N GLN A 290 -17.11 1.68 -1.73
CA GLN A 290 -18.06 1.00 -0.85
C GLN A 290 -17.54 0.99 0.59
N THR A 291 -16.25 0.77 0.79
CA THR A 291 -15.58 0.81 2.09
C THR A 291 -15.53 2.24 2.62
N TRP A 292 -15.06 3.20 1.81
CA TRP A 292 -14.86 4.58 2.24
C TRP A 292 -16.16 5.36 2.48
N ASN A 293 -17.25 5.03 1.80
CA ASN A 293 -18.55 5.66 2.01
C ASN A 293 -19.35 5.02 3.15
N ASN A 294 -18.86 3.93 3.74
CA ASN A 294 -19.53 3.27 4.85
C ASN A 294 -18.99 3.78 6.20
N SER A 295 -19.87 4.37 7.01
CA SER A 295 -19.51 4.92 8.34
C SER A 295 -19.12 3.86 9.38
N HIS A 296 -19.40 2.58 9.11
CA HIS A 296 -19.02 1.48 9.98
C HIS A 296 -17.57 1.02 9.79
N TYR A 297 -16.89 1.46 8.73
CA TYR A 297 -15.49 1.13 8.51
C TYR A 297 -14.53 2.22 9.06
N PRO A 298 -13.31 1.82 9.50
CA PRO A 298 -12.79 0.46 9.66
C PRO A 298 -13.54 -0.33 10.73
N LEU A 299 -13.67 -1.66 10.52
CA LEU A 299 -14.33 -2.55 11.49
C LEU A 299 -13.43 -2.82 12.70
N LEU A 300 -14.05 -3.25 13.80
CA LEU A 300 -13.36 -3.88 14.90
C LEU A 300 -13.37 -5.39 14.69
N VAL A 301 -12.20 -5.99 14.58
CA VAL A 301 -12.00 -7.39 14.22
C VAL A 301 -11.45 -8.20 15.40
N ASN A 302 -11.86 -9.45 15.55
CA ASN A 302 -11.15 -10.46 16.34
C ASN A 302 -10.61 -11.54 15.40
N ASN A 303 -9.29 -11.73 15.41
CA ASN A 303 -8.60 -12.71 14.60
C ASN A 303 -8.18 -13.91 15.44
N SER A 304 -8.41 -15.12 14.92
CA SER A 304 -8.17 -16.38 15.63
C SER A 304 -6.68 -16.75 15.75
N TRP A 305 -5.77 -16.06 15.06
CA TRP A 305 -4.33 -16.34 15.12
C TRP A 305 -3.72 -16.22 16.52
N GLY A 306 -4.34 -15.45 17.39
CA GLY A 306 -3.95 -15.43 18.80
C GLY A 306 -3.93 -16.80 19.50
N GLY A 307 -4.65 -17.79 18.95
CA GLY A 307 -4.60 -19.21 19.31
C GLY A 307 -3.69 -20.04 18.40
N GLY A 308 -3.12 -19.45 17.37
CA GLY A 308 -2.30 -20.10 16.33
C GLY A 308 -3.09 -21.18 15.57
N MET A 309 -2.37 -22.10 14.94
CA MET A 309 -2.91 -23.21 14.14
C MET A 309 -3.86 -24.17 14.92
N LYS A 310 -4.07 -23.98 16.20
CA LYS A 310 -4.89 -24.89 17.05
C LYS A 310 -6.39 -24.65 16.97
N VAL A 311 -6.81 -23.59 16.26
CA VAL A 311 -8.23 -23.26 16.09
C VAL A 311 -9.02 -24.45 15.55
N ASN A 312 -10.22 -24.63 16.09
CA ASN A 312 -11.18 -25.67 15.73
C ASN A 312 -12.61 -25.14 15.94
N ASP A 313 -13.63 -25.94 15.65
CA ASP A 313 -15.04 -25.57 15.75
C ASP A 313 -15.41 -25.03 17.15
N GLU A 314 -14.96 -25.70 18.23
CA GLU A 314 -15.26 -25.32 19.61
C GLU A 314 -14.61 -23.96 19.97
N ILE A 315 -13.31 -23.82 19.68
CA ILE A 315 -12.55 -22.59 19.96
C ILE A 315 -13.14 -21.41 19.15
N ALA A 316 -13.41 -21.60 17.85
CA ALA A 316 -13.97 -20.56 17.01
C ALA A 316 -15.32 -20.05 17.55
N ARG A 317 -16.24 -20.96 17.91
CA ARG A 317 -17.55 -20.58 18.48
C ARG A 317 -17.43 -19.88 19.84
N ALA A 318 -16.51 -20.32 20.69
CA ALA A 318 -16.25 -19.66 21.97
C ALA A 318 -15.74 -18.23 21.74
N MET A 319 -14.79 -18.03 20.82
CA MET A 319 -14.28 -16.71 20.46
C MET A 319 -15.36 -15.83 19.83
N ILE A 320 -16.20 -16.35 18.93
CA ILE A 320 -17.33 -15.63 18.32
C ILE A 320 -18.29 -15.10 19.39
N SER A 321 -18.69 -15.98 20.34
CA SER A 321 -19.61 -15.60 21.42
C SER A 321 -19.03 -14.50 22.32
N ASP A 322 -17.75 -14.61 22.68
CA ASP A 322 -17.05 -13.63 23.52
C ASP A 322 -16.81 -12.29 22.79
N ALA A 323 -16.38 -12.38 21.52
CA ALA A 323 -16.18 -11.21 20.67
C ALA A 323 -17.48 -10.40 20.46
N ALA A 324 -18.61 -11.08 20.26
CA ALA A 324 -19.92 -10.44 20.17
C ALA A 324 -20.28 -9.70 21.44
N ASP A 325 -20.03 -10.30 22.63
CA ASP A 325 -20.24 -9.67 23.93
C ASP A 325 -19.36 -8.42 24.13
N LEU A 326 -18.14 -8.43 23.58
CA LEU A 326 -17.24 -7.28 23.56
C LEU A 326 -17.65 -6.20 22.55
N GLY A 327 -18.61 -6.49 21.66
CA GLY A 327 -19.08 -5.58 20.62
C GLY A 327 -18.14 -5.53 19.40
N ILE A 328 -17.37 -6.57 19.17
CA ILE A 328 -16.57 -6.78 17.97
C ILE A 328 -17.49 -7.00 16.76
N GLU A 329 -17.07 -6.61 15.56
CA GLU A 329 -17.93 -6.51 14.38
C GLU A 329 -17.60 -7.54 13.30
N MET A 330 -16.44 -8.18 13.38
CA MET A 330 -16.03 -9.27 12.48
C MET A 330 -15.20 -10.31 13.25
N PHE A 331 -15.48 -11.58 13.01
CA PHE A 331 -14.62 -12.67 13.39
C PHE A 331 -13.82 -13.12 12.17
N HIS A 332 -12.52 -13.13 12.29
CA HIS A 332 -11.59 -13.53 11.26
C HIS A 332 -10.98 -14.90 11.61
N GLN A 333 -11.32 -15.90 10.82
CA GLN A 333 -10.74 -17.23 10.90
C GLN A 333 -9.42 -17.28 10.18
N ASP A 334 -8.32 -17.17 10.90
CA ASP A 334 -6.97 -17.23 10.40
C ASP A 334 -6.55 -18.66 10.01
N ALA A 335 -5.29 -18.85 9.61
CA ALA A 335 -4.71 -20.12 9.18
C ALA A 335 -4.94 -21.26 10.17
N GLY A 336 -4.89 -22.51 9.65
CA GLY A 336 -5.05 -23.72 10.45
C GLY A 336 -6.41 -24.41 10.32
N TRP A 337 -7.33 -23.85 9.55
CA TRP A 337 -8.66 -24.43 9.29
C TRP A 337 -8.66 -25.49 8.18
N PHE A 338 -7.72 -25.43 7.25
CA PHE A 338 -7.64 -26.22 6.03
C PHE A 338 -7.03 -27.60 6.25
N ARG A 339 -7.19 -28.52 5.28
CA ARG A 339 -6.59 -29.85 5.29
C ARG A 339 -5.08 -29.80 5.08
N GLY A 340 -4.60 -28.86 4.24
CA GLY A 340 -3.19 -28.57 3.98
C GLY A 340 -3.08 -27.32 3.08
N VAL A 341 -1.91 -26.70 3.03
CA VAL A 341 -1.69 -25.56 2.15
C VAL A 341 -1.93 -25.95 0.68
N GLY A 342 -2.69 -25.14 -0.03
CA GLY A 342 -3.16 -25.45 -1.38
C GLY A 342 -4.40 -26.36 -1.43
N ASP A 343 -4.80 -26.91 -0.28
CA ASP A 343 -6.03 -27.69 -0.14
C ASP A 343 -7.03 -26.90 0.70
N TRP A 344 -7.75 -25.99 0.05
CA TRP A 344 -8.64 -25.01 0.70
C TRP A 344 -10.01 -25.61 1.03
N TYR A 345 -10.00 -26.80 1.65
CA TYR A 345 -11.15 -27.47 2.24
C TYR A 345 -10.95 -27.63 3.75
N PRO A 346 -12.03 -27.50 4.56
CA PRO A 346 -11.93 -27.59 6.00
C PRO A 346 -11.37 -28.93 6.46
N ASN A 347 -10.48 -28.89 7.43
CA ASN A 347 -9.99 -30.10 8.11
C ASN A 347 -11.16 -30.74 8.89
N PRO A 348 -11.59 -31.98 8.56
CA PRO A 348 -12.79 -32.57 9.13
C PRO A 348 -12.64 -32.95 10.61
N GLN A 349 -11.42 -33.08 11.12
CA GLN A 349 -11.17 -33.32 12.56
C GLN A 349 -11.33 -32.02 13.36
N LYS A 350 -10.99 -30.87 12.76
CA LYS A 350 -11.10 -29.55 13.40
C LYS A 350 -12.47 -28.92 13.21
N PHE A 351 -13.03 -29.06 12.02
CA PHE A 351 -14.31 -28.46 11.60
C PHE A 351 -15.26 -29.54 11.05
N PRO A 352 -15.79 -30.43 11.90
CA PRO A 352 -16.61 -31.55 11.45
C PRO A 352 -17.93 -31.13 10.78
N HIS A 353 -18.36 -29.89 11.02
CA HIS A 353 -19.61 -29.32 10.43
C HIS A 353 -19.34 -28.35 9.28
N GLY A 354 -18.06 -28.16 8.88
CA GLY A 354 -17.62 -27.24 7.84
C GLY A 354 -17.59 -25.79 8.28
N LEU A 355 -16.89 -24.94 7.50
CA LEU A 355 -16.69 -23.52 7.82
C LEU A 355 -17.94 -22.66 7.65
N ALA A 356 -18.84 -23.00 6.70
CA ALA A 356 -20.08 -22.26 6.55
C ALA A 356 -20.88 -22.16 7.86
N THR A 357 -20.84 -23.21 8.69
CA THR A 357 -21.53 -23.20 10.00
C THR A 357 -20.87 -22.25 11.02
N ILE A 358 -19.59 -21.99 10.90
CA ILE A 358 -18.86 -20.98 11.70
C ILE A 358 -19.24 -19.58 11.22
N ALA A 359 -19.27 -19.36 9.90
CA ALA A 359 -19.75 -18.11 9.30
C ALA A 359 -21.19 -17.80 9.73
N ASP A 360 -22.09 -18.78 9.62
CA ASP A 360 -23.50 -18.66 10.05
C ASP A 360 -23.60 -18.31 11.56
N ASP A 361 -22.74 -18.85 12.39
CA ASP A 361 -22.69 -18.53 13.84
C ASP A 361 -22.24 -17.06 14.06
N ALA A 362 -21.20 -16.62 13.38
CA ALA A 362 -20.78 -15.21 13.41
C ALA A 362 -21.92 -14.28 12.95
N HIS A 363 -22.59 -14.61 11.86
CA HIS A 363 -23.74 -13.84 11.34
C HIS A 363 -24.91 -13.82 12.33
N GLN A 364 -25.22 -14.93 13.01
CA GLN A 364 -26.27 -14.98 14.05
C GLN A 364 -25.95 -14.07 15.23
N HIS A 365 -24.67 -13.85 15.52
CA HIS A 365 -24.20 -12.89 16.53
C HIS A 365 -24.08 -11.45 16.00
N GLY A 366 -24.49 -11.19 14.75
CA GLY A 366 -24.45 -9.88 14.12
C GLY A 366 -23.07 -9.42 13.65
N MET A 367 -22.11 -10.34 13.59
CA MET A 367 -20.75 -10.09 13.10
C MET A 367 -20.60 -10.54 11.65
N LYS A 368 -19.62 -9.97 10.97
CA LYS A 368 -19.11 -10.47 9.70
C LYS A 368 -18.16 -11.64 9.93
N PHE A 369 -17.91 -12.41 8.85
CA PHE A 369 -16.99 -13.52 8.86
C PHE A 369 -15.89 -13.32 7.81
N GLY A 370 -14.62 -13.38 8.25
CA GLY A 370 -13.43 -13.31 7.41
C GLY A 370 -12.65 -14.62 7.40
N LEU A 371 -11.90 -14.87 6.34
CA LEU A 371 -11.11 -16.10 6.18
C LEU A 371 -9.75 -15.80 5.56
N TRP A 372 -8.71 -16.38 6.18
CA TRP A 372 -7.33 -16.42 5.69
C TRP A 372 -7.16 -17.51 4.62
N VAL A 373 -6.53 -17.19 3.48
CA VAL A 373 -6.23 -18.14 2.40
C VAL A 373 -4.96 -17.73 1.65
N ASP A 374 -4.07 -18.68 1.36
CA ASP A 374 -2.99 -18.49 0.38
C ASP A 374 -3.36 -19.19 -0.94
N TRP A 375 -4.30 -18.63 -1.68
CA TRP A 375 -4.91 -19.24 -2.85
C TRP A 375 -4.00 -19.35 -4.08
N THR A 376 -2.78 -18.81 -4.03
CA THR A 376 -1.78 -18.93 -5.10
C THR A 376 -0.93 -20.19 -5.00
N GLN A 377 -1.26 -21.09 -4.09
CA GLN A 377 -0.54 -22.34 -3.92
C GLN A 377 -1.38 -23.56 -4.27
N ALA A 378 -0.72 -24.58 -4.82
CA ALA A 378 -1.27 -25.90 -5.05
C ALA A 378 -0.77 -26.90 -4.02
N ALA A 379 -1.61 -27.85 -3.66
CA ALA A 379 -1.32 -28.89 -2.69
C ALA A 379 -0.65 -30.13 -3.32
N PHE A 380 -0.23 -31.07 -2.47
CA PHE A 380 0.33 -32.35 -2.84
C PHE A 380 -0.46 -33.49 -2.21
N ASP A 381 -0.65 -34.58 -3.00
CA ASP A 381 -1.32 -35.81 -2.51
C ASP A 381 -2.65 -35.51 -1.80
N THR A 382 -3.49 -34.72 -2.45
CA THR A 382 -4.71 -34.17 -1.88
C THR A 382 -5.88 -35.14 -1.95
N GLU A 383 -6.85 -34.93 -1.07
CA GLU A 383 -8.19 -35.44 -1.19
C GLU A 383 -8.89 -34.85 -2.43
N PRO A 384 -9.94 -35.52 -2.95
CA PRO A 384 -10.68 -34.99 -4.11
C PRO A 384 -11.19 -33.55 -3.92
N GLY A 385 -11.06 -32.75 -4.94
CA GLY A 385 -11.51 -31.36 -5.00
C GLY A 385 -10.41 -30.31 -4.96
N ALA A 386 -9.28 -30.57 -4.33
CA ALA A 386 -8.16 -29.65 -4.30
C ALA A 386 -7.28 -29.72 -5.55
N LEU A 387 -6.58 -28.64 -5.87
CA LEU A 387 -5.57 -28.63 -6.92
C LEU A 387 -4.34 -29.41 -6.47
N ASN A 388 -4.06 -30.52 -7.15
CA ASN A 388 -2.88 -31.33 -6.86
C ASN A 388 -1.75 -30.98 -7.83
N ALA A 389 -0.67 -30.40 -7.32
CA ALA A 389 0.51 -30.02 -8.09
C ALA A 389 1.20 -31.19 -8.82
N ARG A 390 0.93 -32.44 -8.39
CA ARG A 390 1.44 -33.65 -9.05
C ARG A 390 0.54 -34.17 -10.18
N ASP A 391 -0.65 -33.57 -10.40
CA ASP A 391 -1.48 -33.91 -11.54
C ASP A 391 -0.79 -33.41 -12.83
N PRO A 392 -0.48 -34.32 -13.78
CA PRO A 392 0.15 -33.93 -15.05
C PRO A 392 -0.63 -32.87 -15.85
N LYS A 393 -1.93 -32.73 -15.63
CA LYS A 393 -2.76 -31.75 -16.34
C LYS A 393 -2.54 -30.31 -15.92
N VAL A 394 -2.03 -30.12 -14.70
CA VAL A 394 -1.80 -28.78 -14.12
C VAL A 394 -0.35 -28.53 -13.79
N ARG A 395 0.53 -29.46 -14.15
CA ARG A 395 1.98 -29.32 -13.93
C ARG A 395 2.53 -28.04 -14.54
N ASP A 396 2.04 -27.70 -15.72
CA ASP A 396 2.49 -26.51 -16.46
C ASP A 396 1.97 -25.19 -15.87
N TRP A 397 1.12 -25.23 -14.82
CA TRP A 397 0.71 -24.05 -14.08
C TRP A 397 1.69 -23.67 -12.96
N MET A 398 2.57 -24.58 -12.60
CA MET A 398 3.52 -24.39 -11.48
C MET A 398 4.77 -23.66 -11.96
N VAL A 399 5.31 -22.79 -11.12
CA VAL A 399 6.54 -22.00 -11.44
C VAL A 399 7.76 -22.87 -11.69
N THR A 400 7.81 -24.11 -11.18
CA THR A 400 8.92 -25.04 -11.31
C THR A 400 8.50 -26.47 -11.03
N ASP A 401 9.33 -27.44 -11.43
CA ASP A 401 9.20 -28.82 -10.99
C ASP A 401 9.89 -29.03 -9.62
N LEU A 402 9.15 -29.56 -8.67
CA LEU A 402 9.69 -29.87 -7.35
C LEU A 402 10.47 -31.19 -7.34
N PRO A 403 11.51 -31.32 -6.48
CA PRO A 403 12.18 -32.59 -6.26
C PRO A 403 11.18 -33.68 -5.84
N PRO A 404 11.39 -34.96 -6.27
CA PRO A 404 10.49 -36.08 -5.99
C PRO A 404 10.31 -36.36 -4.48
N ASP A 405 11.31 -36.04 -3.69
CA ASP A 405 11.33 -36.22 -2.22
C ASP A 405 10.85 -35.00 -1.43
N TRP A 406 10.48 -33.92 -2.11
CA TRP A 406 9.94 -32.73 -1.45
C TRP A 406 8.61 -33.04 -0.76
N LYS A 407 8.44 -32.52 0.44
CA LYS A 407 7.23 -32.70 1.24
C LYS A 407 6.64 -31.35 1.62
N PRO A 408 5.31 -31.22 1.59
CA PRO A 408 4.64 -30.02 2.10
C PRO A 408 4.86 -29.87 3.60
N GLU A 409 4.90 -28.66 4.09
CA GLU A 409 4.89 -28.27 5.50
C GLU A 409 3.70 -27.35 5.75
N ASP A 410 3.50 -26.90 7.00
CA ASP A 410 2.29 -26.17 7.43
C ASP A 410 1.94 -24.95 6.57
N PHE A 411 2.92 -24.26 5.96
CA PHE A 411 2.72 -23.12 5.08
C PHE A 411 3.41 -23.27 3.71
N LYS A 412 3.61 -24.50 3.24
CA LYS A 412 4.31 -24.76 1.99
C LYS A 412 3.48 -25.64 1.06
N GLY A 413 2.94 -25.01 0.04
CA GLY A 413 2.46 -25.64 -1.17
C GLY A 413 3.43 -25.42 -2.33
N GLN A 414 2.97 -25.62 -3.54
CA GLN A 414 3.70 -25.22 -4.75
C GLN A 414 3.11 -23.96 -5.35
N THR A 415 3.93 -22.96 -5.60
CA THR A 415 3.48 -21.69 -6.17
C THR A 415 2.94 -21.88 -7.59
N ILE A 416 1.78 -21.32 -7.83
CA ILE A 416 1.09 -21.28 -9.12
C ILE A 416 1.54 -20.04 -9.87
N ASP A 417 1.88 -20.16 -11.14
CA ASP A 417 2.08 -19.01 -12.02
C ASP A 417 0.74 -18.51 -12.54
N ILE A 418 0.09 -17.65 -11.79
CA ILE A 418 -1.20 -17.06 -12.18
C ILE A 418 -1.10 -16.11 -13.38
N GLY A 419 0.10 -15.82 -13.88
CA GLY A 419 0.29 -15.15 -15.17
C GLY A 419 -0.14 -16.01 -16.35
N GLU A 420 -0.19 -17.36 -16.18
CA GLU A 420 -0.73 -18.27 -17.16
C GLU A 420 -2.26 -18.26 -17.19
N VAL A 421 -2.83 -18.27 -18.39
CA VAL A 421 -4.28 -18.05 -18.59
C VAL A 421 -5.11 -19.12 -17.89
N GLU A 422 -4.76 -20.39 -18.05
CA GLU A 422 -5.52 -21.49 -17.44
C GLU A 422 -5.40 -21.52 -15.92
N ALA A 423 -4.21 -21.19 -15.40
CA ALA A 423 -3.93 -21.06 -13.97
C ALA A 423 -4.73 -19.89 -13.37
N LYS A 424 -4.73 -18.74 -14.04
CA LYS A 424 -5.56 -17.57 -13.66
C LYS A 424 -7.05 -17.94 -13.61
N ASP A 425 -7.56 -18.59 -14.65
CA ASP A 425 -8.96 -18.97 -14.71
C ASP A 425 -9.34 -19.97 -13.62
N TRP A 426 -8.42 -20.87 -13.26
CA TRP A 426 -8.62 -21.76 -12.12
C TRP A 426 -8.65 -20.97 -10.81
N ALA A 427 -7.65 -20.12 -10.56
CA ALA A 427 -7.55 -19.32 -9.35
C ALA A 427 -8.79 -18.44 -9.14
N GLN A 428 -9.29 -17.81 -10.22
CA GLN A 428 -10.52 -17.02 -10.18
C GLN A 428 -11.72 -17.86 -9.71
N ARG A 429 -11.89 -19.08 -10.24
CA ARG A 429 -12.98 -19.98 -9.82
C ARG A 429 -12.80 -20.47 -8.39
N GLU A 430 -11.58 -20.74 -7.98
CA GLU A 430 -11.30 -21.24 -6.61
C GLU A 430 -11.58 -20.16 -5.58
N VAL A 431 -11.16 -18.92 -5.81
CA VAL A 431 -11.44 -17.80 -4.92
C VAL A 431 -12.95 -17.52 -4.84
N ASP A 432 -13.65 -17.56 -5.97
CA ASP A 432 -15.11 -17.41 -6.02
C ASP A 432 -15.85 -18.54 -5.25
N ARG A 433 -15.38 -19.79 -5.40
CA ARG A 433 -15.89 -20.94 -4.62
C ARG A 433 -15.67 -20.73 -3.11
N ILE A 434 -14.47 -20.32 -2.69
CA ILE A 434 -14.15 -20.10 -1.28
C ILE A 434 -15.09 -19.05 -0.67
N VAL A 435 -15.26 -17.93 -1.35
CA VAL A 435 -16.15 -16.85 -0.89
C VAL A 435 -17.59 -17.34 -0.80
N THR A 436 -18.06 -18.08 -1.81
CA THR A 436 -19.44 -18.57 -1.89
C THR A 436 -19.70 -19.70 -0.90
N ASP A 437 -18.87 -20.75 -0.91
CA ASP A 437 -19.10 -21.96 -0.13
C ASP A 437 -18.97 -21.73 1.39
N TYR A 438 -18.15 -20.76 1.79
CA TYR A 438 -17.90 -20.47 3.21
C TYR A 438 -18.60 -19.20 3.69
N HIS A 439 -19.46 -18.59 2.89
CA HIS A 439 -20.28 -17.41 3.22
C HIS A 439 -19.45 -16.22 3.71
N LEU A 440 -18.36 -15.89 2.99
CA LEU A 440 -17.42 -14.87 3.43
C LEU A 440 -17.94 -13.45 3.26
N ASP A 441 -17.66 -12.60 4.22
CA ASP A 441 -17.71 -11.13 4.13
C ASP A 441 -16.34 -10.52 3.87
N MET A 442 -15.27 -11.23 4.17
CA MET A 442 -13.89 -10.79 3.98
C MET A 442 -13.01 -11.98 3.57
N LEU A 443 -12.12 -11.74 2.64
CA LEU A 443 -11.05 -12.65 2.24
C LEU A 443 -9.71 -11.98 2.53
N GLU A 444 -8.90 -12.60 3.37
CA GLU A 444 -7.49 -12.29 3.50
C GLU A 444 -6.68 -13.13 2.52
N HIS A 445 -5.75 -12.49 1.84
CA HIS A 445 -4.70 -13.19 1.12
C HIS A 445 -3.36 -12.95 1.83
N ASP A 446 -2.86 -13.99 2.44
CA ASP A 446 -1.52 -14.04 3.01
C ASP A 446 -0.71 -15.11 2.30
N GLY A 447 0.53 -14.81 2.00
CA GLY A 447 1.43 -15.69 1.29
C GLY A 447 2.09 -15.05 0.09
N TYR A 448 2.79 -15.86 -0.69
CA TYR A 448 3.60 -15.39 -1.81
C TYR A 448 2.75 -15.18 -3.06
N LEU A 449 2.01 -14.12 -3.04
CA LEU A 449 0.96 -13.74 -3.96
C LEU A 449 1.28 -13.84 -5.41
N VAL A 450 2.48 -13.54 -5.76
CA VAL A 450 2.79 -13.28 -7.14
C VAL A 450 4.06 -14.02 -7.46
N ALA A 451 3.99 -14.90 -8.44
CA ALA A 451 5.19 -15.54 -8.97
C ALA A 451 6.26 -14.49 -9.28
N GLN A 452 7.37 -14.53 -8.57
CA GLN A 452 8.50 -13.61 -8.79
C GLN A 452 9.52 -14.16 -9.74
N GLY A 453 9.45 -15.47 -9.98
CA GLY A 453 10.28 -16.20 -10.93
C GLY A 453 9.59 -17.46 -11.38
N CYS A 454 9.95 -17.92 -12.58
CA CYS A 454 9.46 -19.15 -13.18
C CYS A 454 10.55 -19.71 -14.06
N ASP A 455 10.83 -21.01 -13.97
CA ASP A 455 11.83 -21.68 -14.79
C ASP A 455 11.24 -22.40 -16.02
N ARG A 456 9.95 -22.18 -16.29
CA ARG A 456 9.25 -22.73 -17.43
C ARG A 456 9.62 -22.03 -18.74
N SER A 457 9.70 -22.81 -19.81
CA SER A 457 9.89 -22.31 -21.18
C SER A 457 8.61 -22.37 -22.02
N ASP A 458 7.59 -23.02 -21.51
CA ASP A 458 6.28 -23.24 -22.13
C ASP A 458 5.21 -22.23 -21.68
N HIS A 459 5.53 -21.36 -20.73
CA HIS A 459 4.68 -20.29 -20.26
C HIS A 459 4.67 -19.06 -21.21
N ARG A 460 3.67 -18.19 -21.02
CA ARG A 460 3.49 -17.00 -21.86
C ARG A 460 4.57 -15.94 -21.68
N HIS A 461 5.22 -15.89 -20.52
CA HIS A 461 6.30 -14.95 -20.24
C HIS A 461 7.58 -15.26 -21.05
N ALA A 462 8.60 -14.40 -20.97
CA ALA A 462 9.89 -14.62 -21.60
C ALA A 462 10.53 -15.93 -21.13
N PRO A 463 11.19 -16.69 -22.01
CA PRO A 463 11.91 -17.89 -21.61
C PRO A 463 12.97 -17.57 -20.55
N PRO A 464 13.23 -18.51 -19.62
CA PRO A 464 14.26 -18.33 -18.61
C PRO A 464 15.64 -18.16 -19.24
N ASP A 465 16.44 -17.29 -18.64
CA ASP A 465 17.80 -17.05 -19.03
C ASP A 465 18.76 -17.58 -17.95
N ASN A 466 19.69 -18.47 -18.34
CA ASN A 466 20.56 -19.19 -17.41
C ASN A 466 21.47 -18.29 -16.55
N TRP A 467 21.70 -17.06 -16.93
CA TRP A 467 22.49 -16.14 -16.13
C TRP A 467 21.63 -15.24 -15.19
N ASN A 468 20.31 -15.27 -15.35
CA ASN A 468 19.35 -14.63 -14.50
C ASN A 468 18.91 -15.50 -13.33
N LYS A 469 19.86 -16.08 -12.60
CA LYS A 469 19.51 -16.89 -11.44
C LYS A 469 18.88 -16.02 -10.36
N CYS A 470 17.59 -16.18 -10.15
CA CYS A 470 16.91 -15.69 -8.98
C CYS A 470 16.82 -16.81 -7.95
N ILE A 471 17.44 -16.60 -6.82
CA ILE A 471 17.23 -17.47 -5.67
C ILE A 471 15.94 -17.03 -5.02
N TYR A 472 14.96 -17.90 -5.12
CA TYR A 472 13.62 -17.67 -4.63
C TYR A 472 13.43 -18.45 -3.34
N LYS A 473 13.23 -17.77 -2.25
CA LYS A 473 12.89 -18.40 -0.98
C LYS A 473 11.39 -18.29 -0.79
N ALA A 474 10.68 -19.35 -1.09
CA ALA A 474 9.35 -19.54 -0.54
C ALA A 474 9.44 -19.70 0.99
N TRP A 475 8.39 -19.39 1.70
CA TRP A 475 8.29 -19.54 3.15
C TRP A 475 8.95 -20.80 3.67
N GLY A 476 9.75 -20.66 4.68
CA GLY A 476 10.49 -21.76 5.28
C GLY A 476 11.77 -22.12 4.52
N SER A 477 12.06 -23.36 4.27
CA SER A 477 13.35 -23.84 3.74
C SER A 477 13.36 -24.10 2.24
N TYR A 478 12.31 -23.73 1.53
CA TYR A 478 12.19 -24.02 0.12
C TYR A 478 12.90 -22.97 -0.74
N TRP A 479 13.90 -23.38 -1.50
CA TRP A 479 14.64 -22.55 -2.44
C TRP A 479 14.35 -23.03 -3.85
N VAL A 480 13.82 -22.15 -4.70
CA VAL A 480 13.85 -22.34 -6.15
C VAL A 480 15.07 -21.62 -6.68
N ASP A 481 16.10 -22.35 -7.02
CA ASP A 481 17.18 -21.85 -7.87
C ASP A 481 16.69 -21.92 -9.31
N SER A 482 15.88 -20.95 -9.70
CA SER A 482 15.33 -20.87 -11.05
C SER A 482 16.01 -19.78 -11.84
N SER A 483 16.28 -20.08 -13.09
CA SER A 483 16.49 -19.06 -14.11
C SER A 483 15.22 -18.25 -14.21
N ASN A 484 15.31 -16.93 -14.09
CA ASN A 484 14.14 -16.08 -13.93
C ASN A 484 13.82 -15.33 -15.21
N SER A 485 12.59 -15.44 -15.66
CA SER A 485 12.03 -14.55 -16.66
C SER A 485 11.65 -13.23 -15.99
N THR A 486 12.20 -12.13 -16.46
CA THR A 486 12.09 -10.83 -15.78
C THR A 486 10.70 -10.19 -15.87
N ASP A 487 9.81 -10.70 -16.71
CA ASP A 487 8.41 -10.27 -16.85
C ASP A 487 7.39 -11.14 -16.10
N VAL A 488 7.81 -12.20 -15.41
CA VAL A 488 6.91 -13.08 -14.63
C VAL A 488 6.09 -12.29 -13.63
N SER A 489 6.76 -11.51 -12.80
CA SER A 489 6.08 -10.69 -11.78
C SER A 489 5.11 -9.66 -12.39
N TYR A 490 5.41 -9.15 -13.58
CA TYR A 490 4.51 -8.23 -14.30
C TYR A 490 3.19 -8.91 -14.68
N HIS A 491 3.25 -10.09 -15.30
CA HIS A 491 2.05 -10.83 -15.73
C HIS A 491 1.25 -11.35 -14.54
N ALA A 492 1.92 -11.88 -13.53
CA ALA A 492 1.27 -12.41 -12.34
C ALA A 492 0.53 -11.31 -11.53
N VAL A 493 1.12 -10.11 -11.39
CA VAL A 493 0.44 -8.96 -10.75
C VAL A 493 -0.77 -8.51 -11.54
N ARG A 494 -0.70 -8.46 -12.87
CA ARG A 494 -1.85 -8.12 -13.71
C ARG A 494 -2.98 -9.13 -13.54
N ALA A 495 -2.66 -10.41 -13.50
CA ALA A 495 -3.63 -11.47 -13.24
C ALA A 495 -4.28 -11.34 -11.86
N TYR A 496 -3.49 -11.04 -10.83
CA TYR A 496 -3.98 -10.77 -9.48
C TYR A 496 -5.00 -9.60 -9.46
N TYR A 497 -4.69 -8.49 -10.11
CA TYR A 497 -5.60 -7.36 -10.20
C TYR A 497 -6.91 -7.69 -10.92
N ASP A 498 -6.84 -8.48 -11.98
CA ASP A 498 -8.02 -8.95 -12.71
C ASP A 498 -8.89 -9.85 -11.82
N ILE A 499 -8.27 -10.79 -11.07
CA ILE A 499 -8.96 -11.70 -10.15
C ILE A 499 -9.71 -10.90 -9.08
N TYR A 500 -9.06 -9.93 -8.44
CA TYR A 500 -9.69 -9.11 -7.40
C TYR A 500 -10.77 -8.17 -7.95
N THR A 501 -10.54 -7.62 -9.14
CA THR A 501 -11.56 -6.81 -9.83
C THR A 501 -12.81 -7.64 -10.16
N GLN A 502 -12.62 -8.86 -10.63
CA GLN A 502 -13.74 -9.77 -10.93
C GLN A 502 -14.44 -10.21 -9.63
N LEU A 503 -13.68 -10.57 -8.59
CA LEU A 503 -14.23 -10.97 -7.30
C LEU A 503 -15.14 -9.89 -6.69
N ARG A 504 -14.70 -8.63 -6.71
CA ARG A 504 -15.53 -7.50 -6.27
C ARG A 504 -16.77 -7.27 -7.10
N LYS A 505 -16.73 -7.58 -8.39
CA LYS A 505 -17.87 -7.49 -9.27
C LYS A 505 -18.91 -8.57 -8.98
N ASP A 506 -18.44 -9.79 -8.70
CA ASP A 506 -19.30 -10.95 -8.40
C ASP A 506 -19.82 -10.90 -6.95
N HIS A 507 -19.00 -10.37 -6.02
CA HIS A 507 -19.31 -10.19 -4.60
C HIS A 507 -19.13 -8.72 -4.15
N PRO A 508 -20.06 -7.81 -4.49
CA PRO A 508 -19.86 -6.36 -4.27
C PRO A 508 -19.65 -5.93 -2.82
N GLY A 509 -20.03 -6.78 -1.86
CA GLY A 509 -19.89 -6.51 -0.42
C GLY A 509 -18.61 -7.08 0.22
N ILE A 510 -17.82 -7.84 -0.54
CA ILE A 510 -16.62 -8.49 -0.01
C ILE A 510 -15.55 -7.46 0.39
N LEU A 511 -14.96 -7.63 1.55
CA LEU A 511 -13.74 -6.95 1.97
C LEU A 511 -12.53 -7.79 1.55
N LEU A 512 -11.48 -7.12 1.12
CA LEU A 512 -10.23 -7.76 0.71
C LEU A 512 -9.09 -7.24 1.57
N GLU A 513 -8.49 -8.13 2.33
CA GLU A 513 -7.27 -7.88 3.09
C GLU A 513 -6.08 -8.48 2.36
N VAL A 514 -4.95 -7.82 2.44
CA VAL A 514 -3.68 -8.33 1.92
C VAL A 514 -2.60 -8.28 2.98
N CYS A 515 -1.87 -9.38 3.07
CA CYS A 515 -0.79 -9.59 4.02
C CYS A 515 0.52 -9.90 3.28
N ASN A 516 0.94 -11.13 3.19
CA ASN A 516 2.22 -11.63 2.75
C ASN A 516 3.30 -11.44 3.82
N ASP A 517 3.26 -12.32 4.82
CA ASP A 517 4.21 -12.32 5.93
C ASP A 517 4.31 -10.92 6.56
N GLY A 518 3.15 -10.38 6.92
CA GLY A 518 3.00 -9.02 7.44
C GLY A 518 2.94 -7.96 6.34
N GLY A 519 3.61 -6.83 6.58
CA GLY A 519 3.49 -5.62 5.78
C GLY A 519 4.17 -5.63 4.40
N ARG A 520 4.40 -6.78 3.77
CA ARG A 520 5.11 -6.83 2.48
C ARG A 520 4.25 -6.43 1.28
N MET A 521 2.93 -6.52 1.42
CA MET A 521 1.97 -6.11 0.38
C MET A 521 1.61 -4.63 0.41
N ILE A 522 2.24 -3.85 1.27
CA ILE A 522 1.94 -2.42 1.42
C ILE A 522 2.53 -1.64 0.26
N ASP A 523 1.68 -1.32 -0.70
CA ASP A 523 2.00 -0.49 -1.86
C ASP A 523 0.71 0.13 -2.45
N PHE A 524 0.86 1.01 -3.45
CA PHE A 524 -0.28 1.71 -4.04
C PHE A 524 -1.08 0.85 -5.04
N GLY A 525 -0.46 -0.18 -5.62
CA GLY A 525 -1.17 -1.15 -6.44
C GLY A 525 -2.14 -1.97 -5.60
N SER A 526 -1.66 -2.48 -4.46
CA SER A 526 -2.52 -3.16 -3.47
C SER A 526 -3.60 -2.23 -2.91
N ALA A 527 -3.29 -0.94 -2.64
CA ALA A 527 -4.27 0.05 -2.20
C ALA A 527 -5.42 0.27 -3.20
N ALA A 528 -5.18 0.04 -4.50
CA ALA A 528 -6.20 0.13 -5.54
C ALA A 528 -7.08 -1.12 -5.62
N HIS A 529 -6.64 -2.26 -5.10
CA HIS A 529 -7.30 -3.54 -5.27
C HIS A 529 -7.75 -4.20 -3.96
N ALA A 530 -7.20 -3.81 -2.82
CA ALA A 530 -7.61 -4.27 -1.48
C ALA A 530 -8.31 -3.15 -0.67
N ASP A 531 -8.86 -3.50 0.48
CA ASP A 531 -9.52 -2.55 1.39
C ASP A 531 -8.60 -2.14 2.54
N TYR A 532 -7.75 -3.05 3.00
CA TYR A 532 -6.79 -2.80 4.08
C TYR A 532 -5.62 -3.79 4.06
N PHE A 533 -4.60 -3.51 4.85
CA PHE A 533 -3.33 -4.24 4.88
C PHE A 533 -3.01 -4.72 6.27
N SER A 534 -2.49 -5.93 6.40
CA SER A 534 -1.63 -6.30 7.52
C SER A 534 -0.36 -5.44 7.49
N ILE A 535 -0.02 -4.78 8.61
CA ILE A 535 1.14 -3.87 8.66
C ILE A 535 2.43 -4.55 9.11
N THR A 536 2.34 -5.62 9.88
CA THR A 536 3.49 -6.40 10.37
C THR A 536 3.02 -7.68 11.06
N ASP A 537 3.82 -8.74 11.05
CA ASP A 537 3.56 -9.97 11.82
C ASP A 537 4.14 -9.94 13.24
N THR A 538 4.71 -8.84 13.63
CA THR A 538 5.16 -8.64 15.01
C THR A 538 4.17 -7.74 15.74
N TYR A 539 3.24 -8.34 16.48
CA TYR A 539 2.03 -7.71 17.02
C TYR A 539 2.21 -7.04 18.37
N ASP A 540 3.43 -6.98 18.93
CA ASP A 540 3.67 -6.26 20.18
C ASP A 540 3.42 -4.74 20.01
N PRO A 541 3.07 -4.03 21.10
CA PRO A 541 2.67 -2.62 21.03
C PRO A 541 3.72 -1.70 20.38
N LEU A 542 5.01 -1.97 20.54
CA LEU A 542 6.08 -1.14 19.97
C LEU A 542 6.22 -1.38 18.46
N SER A 543 6.30 -2.64 18.04
CA SER A 543 6.43 -3.03 16.63
C SER A 543 5.22 -2.54 15.82
N ASN A 544 4.01 -2.73 16.38
CA ASN A 544 2.78 -2.24 15.76
C ASN A 544 2.80 -0.70 15.58
N ARG A 545 3.20 0.07 16.62
CA ARG A 545 3.29 1.53 16.49
C ARG A 545 4.41 1.98 15.55
N ARG A 546 5.52 1.25 15.44
CA ARG A 546 6.60 1.52 14.48
C ARG A 546 6.12 1.37 13.05
N ALA A 547 5.51 0.22 12.72
CA ALA A 547 4.95 -0.03 11.39
C ALA A 547 3.88 1.00 11.05
N PHE A 548 2.94 1.25 11.95
CA PHE A 548 1.90 2.26 11.76
C PHE A 548 2.48 3.66 11.54
N TYR A 549 3.48 4.07 12.34
CA TYR A 549 4.15 5.36 12.18
C TYR A 549 4.76 5.51 10.79
N ASP A 550 5.49 4.49 10.33
CA ASP A 550 6.16 4.52 9.04
C ASP A 550 5.14 4.62 7.89
N GLU A 551 4.18 3.73 7.84
CA GLU A 551 3.24 3.57 6.73
C GLU A 551 2.22 4.71 6.66
N SER A 552 1.83 5.26 7.82
CA SER A 552 0.90 6.39 7.89
C SER A 552 1.45 7.70 7.34
N HIS A 553 2.75 7.78 6.99
CA HIS A 553 3.26 8.93 6.24
C HIS A 553 2.57 9.11 4.89
N VAL A 554 2.13 8.03 4.24
CA VAL A 554 1.60 8.10 2.86
C VAL A 554 0.28 7.38 2.65
N LEU A 555 -0.08 6.43 3.51
CA LEU A 555 -1.30 5.63 3.38
C LEU A 555 -2.36 6.03 4.43
N PRO A 556 -3.65 5.95 4.07
CA PRO A 556 -4.74 6.22 5.00
C PRO A 556 -4.72 5.28 6.20
N SER A 557 -4.80 5.83 7.41
CA SER A 557 -4.79 5.05 8.65
C SER A 557 -5.87 3.96 8.72
N ALA A 558 -7.02 4.21 8.09
CA ALA A 558 -8.10 3.22 8.03
C ALA A 558 -7.84 2.06 7.06
N MET A 559 -6.72 2.05 6.34
CA MET A 559 -6.22 0.89 5.58
C MET A 559 -5.12 0.13 6.32
N LEU A 560 -4.62 0.66 7.42
CA LEU A 560 -3.50 0.08 8.17
C LEU A 560 -4.05 -0.74 9.34
N GLU A 561 -3.97 -2.06 9.23
CA GLU A 561 -4.44 -2.95 10.28
C GLU A 561 -3.50 -2.90 11.48
N SER A 562 -4.03 -2.38 12.58
CA SER A 562 -3.32 -2.19 13.83
C SER A 562 -3.76 -3.23 14.85
N TYR A 563 -2.79 -3.84 15.53
CA TYR A 563 -3.01 -5.04 16.30
C TYR A 563 -3.03 -4.84 17.80
N VAL A 564 -3.87 -5.65 18.47
CA VAL A 564 -3.80 -5.93 19.89
C VAL A 564 -3.42 -7.40 20.08
N GLU A 565 -2.23 -7.66 20.65
CA GLU A 565 -1.73 -9.00 20.90
C GLU A 565 -1.34 -9.20 22.36
N LYS A 566 -1.20 -10.45 22.74
CA LYS A 566 -0.84 -10.87 24.10
C LYS A 566 0.47 -10.23 24.55
N TRP A 567 0.35 -9.36 25.54
CA TRP A 567 1.47 -8.68 26.17
C TRP A 567 1.31 -8.75 27.68
N PRO A 568 2.38 -8.95 28.46
CA PRO A 568 2.27 -9.00 29.91
C PRO A 568 1.64 -7.71 30.47
N VAL A 569 0.40 -7.79 30.96
CA VAL A 569 -0.37 -6.62 31.39
C VAL A 569 -0.83 -6.78 32.85
N PRO A 570 0.09 -6.68 33.82
CA PRO A 570 -0.25 -6.91 35.22
C PRO A 570 -1.16 -5.83 35.82
N ARG A 571 -1.31 -4.67 35.16
CA ARG A 571 -2.05 -3.50 35.63
C ARG A 571 -2.94 -2.91 34.53
N ARG A 572 -3.96 -2.13 34.96
CA ARG A 572 -4.88 -1.43 34.07
C ARG A 572 -4.14 -0.56 33.04
N GLU A 573 -3.16 0.21 33.48
CA GLU A 573 -2.40 1.14 32.63
C GLU A 573 -1.68 0.42 31.49
N ASN A 574 -1.10 -0.75 31.76
CA ASN A 574 -0.44 -1.56 30.76
C ASN A 574 -1.44 -2.19 29.77
N PHE A 575 -2.62 -2.58 30.26
CA PHE A 575 -3.70 -3.10 29.41
C PHE A 575 -4.21 -2.02 28.46
N LEU A 576 -4.44 -0.79 28.95
CA LEU A 576 -4.80 0.36 28.11
C LEU A 576 -3.71 0.71 27.11
N TYR A 577 -2.44 0.67 27.51
CA TYR A 577 -1.31 0.90 26.59
C TYR A 577 -1.31 -0.11 25.43
N MET A 578 -1.56 -1.37 25.74
CA MET A 578 -1.68 -2.44 24.75
C MET A 578 -2.87 -2.21 23.81
N LEU A 579 -4.08 -1.99 24.33
CA LEU A 579 -5.29 -1.76 23.53
C LEU A 579 -5.12 -0.55 22.62
N ARG A 580 -4.67 0.60 23.15
CA ARG A 580 -4.55 1.87 22.40
C ARG A 580 -3.44 1.84 21.37
N SER A 581 -2.43 0.99 21.54
CA SER A 581 -1.44 0.75 20.49
C SER A 581 -2.07 0.12 19.24
N GLY A 582 -3.12 -0.69 19.39
CA GLY A 582 -3.89 -1.24 18.28
C GLY A 582 -5.03 -0.34 17.78
N MET A 583 -5.41 0.70 18.55
CA MET A 583 -6.56 1.56 18.21
C MET A 583 -6.21 2.73 17.29
N MET A 584 -5.01 2.78 16.74
CA MET A 584 -4.57 3.89 15.88
C MET A 584 -5.08 3.79 14.44
N GLY A 585 -5.34 2.59 13.95
CA GLY A 585 -5.78 2.33 12.59
C GLY A 585 -7.01 1.41 12.51
N TRP A 586 -7.02 0.47 11.57
CA TRP A 586 -8.01 -0.60 11.50
C TRP A 586 -7.75 -1.59 12.64
N LEU A 587 -8.62 -1.62 13.63
CA LEU A 587 -8.37 -2.32 14.89
C LEU A 587 -8.65 -3.82 14.78
N THR A 588 -7.61 -4.64 14.97
CA THR A 588 -7.73 -6.10 15.05
C THR A 588 -7.19 -6.62 16.39
N VAL A 589 -8.04 -7.35 17.10
CA VAL A 589 -7.66 -8.07 18.32
C VAL A 589 -7.15 -9.44 17.93
N MET A 590 -5.82 -9.59 17.90
CA MET A 590 -5.09 -10.82 17.54
C MET A 590 -4.93 -11.71 18.79
N MET A 591 -6.04 -12.00 19.47
CA MET A 591 -6.05 -12.72 20.74
C MET A 591 -7.31 -13.56 20.92
N ASP A 592 -7.15 -14.68 21.64
CA ASP A 592 -8.28 -15.36 22.25
C ASP A 592 -8.75 -14.58 23.49
N THR A 593 -9.79 -13.76 23.29
CA THR A 593 -10.34 -12.88 24.32
C THR A 593 -11.06 -13.62 25.43
N THR A 594 -11.43 -14.89 25.24
CA THR A 594 -12.03 -15.75 26.29
C THR A 594 -11.11 -15.94 27.50
N SER A 595 -9.80 -15.74 27.29
CA SER A 595 -8.79 -15.80 28.34
C SER A 595 -8.68 -14.55 29.21
N TRP A 596 -9.37 -13.47 28.85
CA TRP A 596 -9.32 -12.20 29.59
C TRP A 596 -10.11 -12.28 30.90
N SER A 597 -9.63 -11.60 31.93
CA SER A 597 -10.37 -11.46 33.19
C SER A 597 -11.63 -10.59 32.99
N GLY A 598 -12.63 -10.75 33.88
CA GLY A 598 -13.85 -9.94 33.84
C GLY A 598 -13.57 -8.42 33.89
N ASN A 599 -12.51 -7.98 34.59
CA ASN A 599 -12.11 -6.57 34.61
C ASN A 599 -11.55 -6.12 33.27
N GLN A 600 -10.77 -6.97 32.58
CA GLN A 600 -10.25 -6.68 31.24
C GLN A 600 -11.40 -6.59 30.23
N HIS A 601 -12.42 -7.44 30.32
CA HIS A 601 -13.62 -7.34 29.47
C HIS A 601 -14.34 -6.00 29.66
N VAL A 602 -14.52 -5.55 30.92
CA VAL A 602 -15.15 -4.26 31.19
C VAL A 602 -14.36 -3.11 30.53
N ILE A 603 -13.04 -3.07 30.74
CA ILE A 603 -12.17 -2.05 30.15
C ILE A 603 -12.21 -2.11 28.61
N ALA A 604 -12.11 -3.32 28.03
CA ALA A 604 -12.13 -3.49 26.58
C ALA A 604 -13.47 -3.03 25.97
N LYS A 605 -14.60 -3.36 26.59
CA LYS A 605 -15.94 -2.85 26.16
C LYS A 605 -15.99 -1.33 26.10
N GLU A 606 -15.47 -0.65 27.11
CA GLU A 606 -15.42 0.81 27.18
C GLU A 606 -14.53 1.38 26.05
N GLU A 607 -13.32 0.87 25.89
CA GLU A 607 -12.37 1.31 24.86
C GLU A 607 -12.89 1.01 23.44
N PHE A 608 -13.50 -0.15 23.21
CA PHE A 608 -14.09 -0.51 21.91
C PHE A 608 -15.31 0.35 21.57
N ALA A 609 -16.12 0.71 22.56
CA ALA A 609 -17.21 1.67 22.38
C ALA A 609 -16.65 3.07 22.04
N LEU A 610 -15.59 3.51 22.72
CA LEU A 610 -14.87 4.75 22.41
C LEU A 610 -14.29 4.73 20.99
N TYR A 611 -13.62 3.63 20.60
CA TYR A 611 -13.10 3.45 19.24
C TYR A 611 -14.21 3.66 18.20
N LYS A 612 -15.31 2.95 18.31
CA LYS A 612 -16.41 3.00 17.34
C LYS A 612 -17.09 4.37 17.28
N SER A 613 -17.27 5.03 18.43
CA SER A 613 -18.04 6.28 18.52
C SER A 613 -17.22 7.55 18.28
N GLN A 614 -15.95 7.59 18.70
CA GLN A 614 -15.13 8.79 18.69
C GLN A 614 -13.92 8.69 17.78
N LEU A 615 -13.19 7.56 17.81
CA LEU A 615 -11.89 7.42 17.14
C LEU A 615 -12.06 7.03 15.67
N ARG A 616 -12.91 6.05 15.37
CA ARG A 616 -13.17 5.56 14.00
C ARG A 616 -13.46 6.68 12.99
N PRO A 617 -14.32 7.67 13.26
CA PRO A 617 -14.56 8.76 12.32
C PRO A 617 -13.32 9.62 12.06
N LEU A 618 -12.44 9.78 13.08
CA LEU A 618 -11.18 10.52 12.94
C LEU A 618 -10.16 9.71 12.16
N ILE A 619 -9.98 8.43 12.49
CA ILE A 619 -9.08 7.51 11.77
C ILE A 619 -9.42 7.46 10.28
N ARG A 620 -10.73 7.46 9.94
CA ARG A 620 -11.20 7.41 8.56
C ARG A 620 -11.05 8.72 7.81
N ASP A 621 -11.35 9.86 8.43
CA ASP A 621 -11.63 11.12 7.72
C ASP A 621 -10.67 12.26 8.06
N ALA A 622 -9.99 12.23 9.21
CA ALA A 622 -9.13 13.30 9.66
C ALA A 622 -7.75 13.33 8.98
N ASP A 623 -7.10 14.48 9.05
CA ASP A 623 -5.69 14.61 8.78
C ASP A 623 -4.88 14.02 9.96
N LEU A 624 -3.73 13.39 9.67
CA LEU A 624 -2.85 12.81 10.68
C LEU A 624 -1.54 13.62 10.75
N TYR A 625 -1.02 13.79 11.94
CA TYR A 625 0.25 14.47 12.20
C TYR A 625 1.13 13.62 13.14
N HIS A 626 2.40 13.46 12.76
CA HIS A 626 3.42 12.80 13.57
C HIS A 626 4.01 13.83 14.54
N ILE A 627 3.46 13.89 15.76
CA ILE A 627 3.80 14.89 16.77
C ILE A 627 4.95 14.49 17.68
N SER A 628 5.60 13.38 17.41
CA SER A 628 6.80 12.87 18.08
C SER A 628 7.74 12.25 17.07
N PRO A 629 9.01 11.96 17.44
CA PRO A 629 9.83 11.01 16.71
C PRO A 629 9.18 9.63 16.64
N ARG A 630 9.65 8.80 15.72
CA ARG A 630 9.24 7.39 15.58
C ARG A 630 9.40 6.65 16.92
N PRO A 631 8.45 5.78 17.31
CA PRO A 631 8.49 5.05 18.56
C PRO A 631 9.78 4.24 18.76
N ASP A 632 10.46 4.45 19.87
CA ASP A 632 11.68 3.70 20.26
C ASP A 632 11.47 2.77 21.46
N GLY A 633 10.29 2.81 22.08
CA GLY A 633 9.94 2.02 23.26
C GLY A 633 10.52 2.54 24.58
N VAL A 634 11.35 3.57 24.54
CA VAL A 634 11.97 4.19 25.72
C VAL A 634 11.33 5.53 26.04
N HIS A 635 11.28 6.41 25.08
CA HIS A 635 10.76 7.77 25.23
C HIS A 635 9.26 7.84 25.03
N TRP A 636 8.73 9.06 25.08
CA TRP A 636 7.34 9.34 24.75
C TRP A 636 7.16 9.33 23.22
N ASP A 637 6.04 8.79 22.79
CA ASP A 637 5.60 8.86 21.39
C ASP A 637 4.13 9.22 21.30
N GLY A 638 3.71 9.75 20.15
CA GLY A 638 2.33 10.14 19.93
C GLY A 638 2.03 10.58 18.51
N ILE A 639 0.75 10.46 18.17
CA ILE A 639 0.18 10.96 16.92
C ILE A 639 -1.05 11.82 17.22
N GLU A 640 -1.37 12.70 16.29
CA GLU A 640 -2.55 13.55 16.32
C GLU A 640 -3.42 13.29 15.09
N TYR A 641 -4.71 13.07 15.31
CA TYR A 641 -5.73 13.18 14.28
C TYR A 641 -6.48 14.49 14.47
N PHE A 642 -6.61 15.28 13.41
CA PHE A 642 -7.43 16.48 13.43
C PHE A 642 -8.31 16.58 12.18
N ASP A 643 -9.62 16.66 12.40
CA ASP A 643 -10.61 16.89 11.35
C ASP A 643 -10.86 18.39 11.19
N PRO A 644 -10.30 19.03 10.16
CA PRO A 644 -10.45 20.47 9.97
C PRO A 644 -11.87 20.89 9.60
N LYS A 645 -12.69 19.97 9.09
CA LYS A 645 -14.09 20.23 8.72
C LYS A 645 -14.98 20.28 9.95
N ASN A 646 -14.85 19.31 10.84
CA ASN A 646 -15.63 19.19 12.06
C ASN A 646 -14.93 19.85 13.26
N ARG A 647 -13.68 20.33 13.08
CA ARG A 647 -12.86 21.07 14.06
C ARG A 647 -12.66 20.33 15.37
N ARG A 648 -12.45 19.03 15.27
CA ARG A 648 -12.21 18.14 16.40
C ARG A 648 -11.08 17.18 16.08
N GLY A 649 -10.43 16.67 17.13
CA GLY A 649 -9.32 15.73 16.96
C GLY A 649 -9.10 14.86 18.18
N VAL A 650 -8.12 13.98 18.07
CA VAL A 650 -7.63 13.16 19.18
C VAL A 650 -6.10 13.08 19.12
N ILE A 651 -5.50 13.12 20.28
CA ILE A 651 -4.07 12.87 20.48
C ILE A 651 -3.93 11.53 21.19
N TYR A 652 -3.15 10.62 20.60
CA TYR A 652 -2.66 9.42 21.25
C TYR A 652 -1.31 9.75 21.87
N ALA A 653 -1.18 9.64 23.18
CA ALA A 653 0.04 9.87 23.90
C ALA A 653 0.47 8.59 24.60
N PHE A 654 1.69 8.13 24.32
CA PHE A 654 2.26 6.93 24.93
C PHE A 654 3.54 7.29 25.69
N ARG A 655 3.70 6.73 26.88
CA ARG A 655 4.93 6.76 27.62
C ARG A 655 5.63 5.41 27.52
N GLY A 656 6.84 5.37 26.99
CA GLY A 656 7.67 4.17 26.93
C GLY A 656 8.24 3.76 28.28
N SER A 657 9.37 3.08 28.28
CA SER A 657 9.99 2.54 29.51
C SER A 657 10.71 3.59 30.37
N THR A 658 10.84 4.82 29.92
CA THR A 658 11.58 5.89 30.64
C THR A 658 11.03 6.11 32.06
N LYS A 659 11.94 6.15 33.03
CA LYS A 659 11.63 6.49 34.42
C LYS A 659 11.91 7.95 34.76
N GLN A 660 12.60 8.66 33.89
CA GLN A 660 13.10 10.03 34.16
C GLN A 660 12.06 11.10 33.82
N GLU A 661 11.18 10.85 32.85
CA GLU A 661 10.23 11.83 32.34
C GLU A 661 8.80 11.32 32.55
N SER A 662 8.13 11.82 33.60
CA SER A 662 6.73 11.51 33.90
C SER A 662 5.71 12.45 33.22
N ALA A 663 6.19 13.47 32.51
CA ALA A 663 5.35 14.38 31.73
C ALA A 663 6.11 14.84 30.47
N HIS A 664 5.37 14.95 29.38
CA HIS A 664 5.88 15.39 28.09
C HIS A 664 4.98 16.46 27.47
N SER A 665 5.50 17.29 26.55
CA SER A 665 4.74 18.32 25.85
C SER A 665 4.78 18.07 24.35
N PHE A 666 3.63 17.66 23.79
CA PHE A 666 3.47 17.44 22.35
C PHE A 666 3.08 18.77 21.67
N LYS A 667 3.85 19.18 20.66
CA LYS A 667 3.45 20.31 19.80
C LYS A 667 2.47 19.79 18.76
N LEU A 668 1.24 20.31 18.79
CA LEU A 668 0.20 19.90 17.87
C LEU A 668 0.31 20.64 16.53
N ASP A 669 -0.25 20.06 15.48
CA ASP A 669 -0.30 20.66 14.16
C ASP A 669 -1.75 20.71 13.63
N GLY A 670 -1.96 21.26 12.42
CA GLY A 670 -3.30 21.36 11.82
C GLY A 670 -4.28 22.34 12.46
N LEU A 671 -3.98 22.88 13.63
CA LEU A 671 -4.88 23.74 14.42
C LEU A 671 -4.89 25.19 13.92
N GLN A 672 -6.06 25.83 13.98
CA GLN A 672 -6.17 27.27 13.77
C GLN A 672 -5.58 28.04 14.96
N ARG A 673 -4.50 28.80 14.74
CA ARG A 673 -3.75 29.50 15.79
C ARG A 673 -4.59 30.47 16.63
N SER A 674 -5.61 31.09 16.02
CA SER A 674 -6.52 32.07 16.68
C SER A 674 -7.69 31.41 17.39
N ALA A 675 -7.99 30.16 17.11
CA ALA A 675 -9.10 29.43 17.74
C ALA A 675 -8.75 28.97 19.14
N THR A 676 -9.79 28.76 19.98
CA THR A 676 -9.67 28.16 21.31
C THR A 676 -10.24 26.75 21.27
N TYR A 677 -9.52 25.82 21.85
CA TYR A 677 -9.90 24.41 21.90
C TYR A 677 -10.22 23.99 23.32
N GLN A 678 -11.31 23.24 23.50
CA GLN A 678 -11.56 22.45 24.70
C GLN A 678 -10.73 21.18 24.63
N ILE A 679 -10.06 20.84 25.72
CA ILE A 679 -9.17 19.69 25.86
C ILE A 679 -9.75 18.80 26.95
N HIS A 680 -10.03 17.55 26.59
CA HIS A 680 -10.56 16.54 27.50
C HIS A 680 -9.58 15.36 27.59
N PHE A 681 -9.07 15.09 28.79
CA PHE A 681 -8.21 13.94 29.09
C PHE A 681 -9.08 12.75 29.48
N HIS A 682 -9.14 11.74 28.62
CA HIS A 682 -10.08 10.63 28.77
C HIS A 682 -9.91 9.86 30.10
N ASP A 683 -8.66 9.57 30.49
CA ASP A 683 -8.35 8.92 31.79
C ASP A 683 -8.10 9.91 32.92
N HIS A 684 -8.37 11.19 32.71
CA HIS A 684 -8.15 12.25 33.72
C HIS A 684 -6.70 12.34 34.24
N SER A 685 -5.69 11.98 33.39
CA SER A 685 -4.27 12.15 33.72
C SER A 685 -3.91 13.61 34.02
N SER A 686 -4.71 14.54 33.53
CA SER A 686 -4.68 15.96 33.81
C SER A 686 -6.12 16.53 33.82
N PRO A 687 -6.35 17.66 34.51
CA PRO A 687 -7.66 18.32 34.47
C PRO A 687 -7.99 18.83 33.05
N ASP A 688 -9.27 18.71 32.67
CA ASP A 688 -9.79 19.32 31.46
C ASP A 688 -9.55 20.82 31.47
N ARG A 689 -9.20 21.38 30.32
CA ARG A 689 -8.87 22.79 30.17
C ARG A 689 -9.15 23.30 28.77
N SER A 690 -8.99 24.61 28.61
CA SER A 690 -8.99 25.23 27.28
C SER A 690 -7.61 25.83 27.00
N ALA A 691 -7.25 25.82 25.72
CA ALA A 691 -6.01 26.47 25.24
C ALA A 691 -6.22 27.00 23.81
N THR A 692 -5.44 28.02 23.45
CA THR A 692 -5.47 28.54 22.08
C THR A 692 -4.68 27.62 21.15
N GLY A 693 -5.05 27.56 19.87
CA GLY A 693 -4.26 26.84 18.87
C GLY A 693 -2.81 27.33 18.81
N ARG A 694 -2.57 28.64 19.06
CA ARG A 694 -1.21 29.18 19.17
C ARG A 694 -0.43 28.54 20.32
N GLU A 695 -1.03 28.42 21.51
CA GLU A 695 -0.39 27.75 22.66
C GLU A 695 -0.05 26.30 22.32
N LEU A 696 -1.03 25.57 21.78
CA LEU A 696 -0.88 24.14 21.44
C LEU A 696 0.18 23.87 20.36
N THR A 697 0.31 24.78 19.39
CA THR A 697 1.30 24.63 18.30
C THR A 697 2.70 25.13 18.67
N THR A 698 2.86 26.01 19.66
CA THR A 698 4.17 26.61 20.03
C THR A 698 4.73 26.07 21.32
N THR A 699 3.94 26.04 22.38
CA THR A 699 4.34 25.53 23.71
C THR A 699 4.05 24.03 23.81
N GLY A 700 2.96 23.59 23.19
CA GLY A 700 2.52 22.20 23.17
C GLY A 700 1.48 21.86 24.24
N LEU A 701 0.91 20.68 24.09
CA LEU A 701 -0.02 20.04 25.03
C LEU A 701 0.78 19.19 26.03
N LYS A 702 0.80 19.64 27.30
CA LYS A 702 1.45 18.87 28.36
C LYS A 702 0.57 17.69 28.79
N VAL A 703 1.15 16.48 28.77
CA VAL A 703 0.56 15.22 29.24
C VAL A 703 1.41 14.68 30.37
N ALA A 704 0.79 14.18 31.44
CA ALA A 704 1.46 13.57 32.58
C ALA A 704 0.97 12.14 32.79
N LEU A 705 1.89 11.17 32.75
CA LEU A 705 1.64 9.76 33.05
C LEU A 705 2.63 9.29 34.10
N VAL A 706 2.14 8.76 35.18
CA VAL A 706 2.98 8.39 36.34
C VAL A 706 3.82 7.14 36.06
N ASP A 707 3.20 6.18 35.38
CA ASP A 707 3.80 4.86 35.18
C ASP A 707 4.39 4.69 33.78
N PRO A 708 5.52 3.98 33.62
CA PRO A 708 5.98 3.48 32.33
C PRO A 708 4.94 2.56 31.67
N TYR A 709 4.99 2.48 30.34
CA TYR A 709 4.05 1.70 29.53
C TYR A 709 2.60 2.04 29.85
N SER A 710 2.30 3.32 29.82
CA SER A 710 0.97 3.88 29.99
C SER A 710 0.62 4.81 28.82
N SER A 711 -0.65 5.10 28.65
CA SER A 711 -1.15 5.90 27.55
C SER A 711 -2.29 6.82 28.02
N GLU A 712 -2.51 7.88 27.27
CA GLU A 712 -3.68 8.77 27.42
C GLU A 712 -4.26 9.08 26.04
N LEU A 713 -5.58 9.14 25.97
CA LEU A 713 -6.31 9.70 24.83
C LEU A 713 -6.81 11.09 25.18
N ILE A 714 -6.46 12.08 24.37
CA ILE A 714 -6.85 13.44 24.62
C ILE A 714 -7.73 13.93 23.47
N LEU A 715 -8.99 14.17 23.75
CA LEU A 715 -9.94 14.70 22.76
C LEU A 715 -9.83 16.23 22.75
N ILE A 716 -9.84 16.81 21.56
CA ILE A 716 -9.83 18.26 21.36
C ILE A 716 -11.00 18.67 20.48
N GLU A 717 -11.64 19.78 20.81
CA GLU A 717 -12.73 20.36 20.03
C GLU A 717 -12.68 21.89 20.08
N GLU A 718 -12.83 22.54 18.91
CA GLU A 718 -12.87 23.99 18.84
C GLU A 718 -14.11 24.53 19.55
N LYS A 719 -13.90 25.49 20.46
CA LYS A 719 -15.03 26.23 21.09
C LYS A 719 -15.70 27.10 20.04
N LYS A 720 -17.02 26.98 19.99
CA LYS A 720 -17.89 27.82 19.15
C LYS A 720 -17.93 29.24 19.64
#